data_ad3fd4e8a2126c3db3e7e5e7cd5bab0a
#
_entry.id   ad3fd4e8a2126c3db3e7e5e7cd5bab0a
#
_cell.length_a   1.000
_cell.length_b   1.000
_cell.length_c   1.000
_cell.angle_alpha   90.00
_cell.angle_beta   90.00
_cell.angle_gamma   90.00
#
_symmetry.space_group_name_H-M   'P 1'
#
loop_
_entity.id
_entity.type
_entity.pdbx_description
1 polymer ?
#
loop_
_entity_poly.entity_id
_entity_poly.type
_entity_poly.pdbx_seq_one_letter_code
_entity_poly.pdbx_strand_id
1 'polypeptide(L)'
;MKKKTVVATTLSTLLVSTAILANAVQADEIETHAAVTAPSTEVVATEATTNATSTAATTGSSESAAPVASSTSVVTASTAETSETPVATTSETATAAATPTTEVVTNASTSASNDTVTVLHTNDVHGRMVEDDRNGVIGDALLSGIVNDSRSKGTTLVFDSGDSFQGLPISNSSKGEDMASVMNAVGFDAMTVGNHEFDFGLDQLRRLSKQINFPIITSNVYVDGVRLFQPSTIVDKTPGVDGDEVVVIGVTTPETATKTHPRNITGVSFTDPITEVKAVVDQVESNARAEGKEYKTYIVLSHLGIDTTTPVEWRGSTLAEALSNYAPLKGKRVLVLDGHSHTLHTATYGDNVTYNQTGSYLNNVGRVVYNSDRILSHGVISHDEAKKNYQVNPTVKTMIDDIQAKYKADSSKVVIENSPVKLSGDRMDVRVRETNLGNVVADALLDYGQSAFTHKSNLAVTNGGGLRETIAKDKPITKGDIIAVLPFGNSVAQIQVTGQNIHDMFVKSLGSILQVDESGKTVLDENGQPLLEPSGGFLQVSGARVYYDTTLPAEKRILSIDIFDPETGTYKPLNTNETYYLVTNDFLAAGGDGFTMLGGPREEGPSMDTVFADYLTHADLSKYAVINPNSRTISISSADFAALNKKENAEDPTFNPLSPVTPSSVAEDLKTTKPVVSKVVTTPNGKVFFVSTRNEALKETEKVAEASAQTEVLPTTGDKASHAGLLGLGMLLTLFGLSGKHKGKEKY
;
A
#
# COMPACT_ATOMS: atom_id res chain seq x y z
N MET A 1 -15.01 25.88 68.57
CA MET A 1 -14.06 25.47 69.64
C MET A 1 -13.18 24.37 69.07
N LYS A 2 -11.89 24.71 68.96
CA LYS A 2 -10.69 23.97 69.43
C LYS A 2 -10.60 22.49 68.99
N LYS A 3 -9.57 21.92 68.48
CA LYS A 3 -8.14 22.18 68.23
C LYS A 3 -7.63 20.92 67.54
N LYS A 4 -6.85 21.06 66.53
CA LYS A 4 -5.45 20.63 66.31
C LYS A 4 -5.00 19.38 67.11
N THR A 5 -4.45 18.41 66.42
CA THR A 5 -3.04 18.04 66.64
C THR A 5 -2.51 17.17 65.48
N VAL A 6 -1.35 17.60 65.03
CA VAL A 6 -0.38 16.96 64.15
C VAL A 6 0.48 16.02 64.98
N VAL A 7 0.85 14.86 64.50
CA VAL A 7 2.16 14.25 64.79
C VAL A 7 2.65 13.47 63.57
N ALA A 8 3.86 13.80 63.22
CA ALA A 8 4.72 13.18 62.20
C ALA A 8 5.64 12.12 62.84
N THR A 9 6.42 11.49 61.95
CA THR A 9 7.63 10.66 62.17
C THR A 9 7.38 9.21 62.59
N THR A 10 8.04 8.20 62.01
CA THR A 10 9.46 8.01 61.66
C THR A 10 9.67 6.78 60.79
N LEU A 11 10.64 6.90 59.94
CA LEU A 11 11.49 5.94 59.26
C LEU A 11 11.89 4.74 60.13
N SER A 12 11.85 3.51 59.62
CA SER A 12 12.76 2.44 60.07
C SER A 12 12.99 1.45 58.92
N THR A 13 14.19 1.50 58.43
CA THR A 13 14.93 0.50 57.67
C THR A 13 15.02 -0.82 58.45
N LEU A 14 14.77 -1.93 57.75
CA LEU A 14 15.34 -3.22 58.11
C LEU A 14 15.81 -3.97 56.88
N LEU A 15 17.13 -3.99 56.72
CA LEU A 15 17.89 -4.95 55.93
C LEU A 15 17.79 -6.32 56.58
N VAL A 16 17.47 -7.36 55.80
CA VAL A 16 17.92 -8.72 56.08
C VAL A 16 18.43 -9.33 54.79
N SER A 17 19.75 -9.55 54.81
CA SER A 17 20.54 -10.31 53.87
C SER A 17 20.37 -11.82 54.10
N THR A 18 20.26 -12.61 53.06
CA THR A 18 20.83 -13.96 52.90
C THR A 18 20.87 -14.24 51.41
N ALA A 19 21.90 -14.24 50.74
CA ALA A 19 23.13 -14.99 50.59
C ALA A 19 22.90 -16.46 50.15
N ILE A 20 23.56 -16.74 48.98
CA ILE A 20 24.14 -18.03 48.55
C ILE A 20 23.16 -18.91 47.71
N LEU A 21 23.46 -19.25 46.43
CA LEU A 21 24.67 -19.89 45.88
C LEU A 21 24.86 -19.52 44.42
N ALA A 22 26.05 -19.07 44.11
CA ALA A 22 26.66 -19.06 42.79
C ALA A 22 27.20 -20.48 42.47
N ASN A 23 26.99 -20.97 41.30
CA ASN A 23 27.90 -21.92 40.68
C ASN A 23 28.39 -21.28 39.37
N ALA A 24 29.61 -20.78 39.47
CA ALA A 24 30.47 -20.48 38.36
C ALA A 24 30.99 -21.81 37.79
N VAL A 25 30.92 -21.97 36.50
CA VAL A 25 31.80 -22.87 35.76
C VAL A 25 32.64 -22.00 34.84
N GLN A 26 33.94 -22.11 35.10
CA GLN A 26 35.05 -21.40 34.52
C GLN A 26 35.10 -21.56 33.00
N ALA A 27 35.46 -20.46 32.36
CA ALA A 27 36.12 -20.45 31.05
C ALA A 27 37.57 -20.97 31.25
N ASP A 28 37.98 -21.90 30.41
CA ASP A 28 39.38 -22.18 30.17
C ASP A 28 39.75 -21.71 28.78
N GLU A 29 40.58 -20.64 28.77
CA GLU A 29 41.46 -20.29 27.68
C GLU A 29 42.50 -21.41 27.50
N ILE A 30 42.71 -21.88 26.27
CA ILE A 30 43.97 -22.48 25.87
C ILE A 30 44.41 -21.86 24.56
N GLU A 31 45.52 -21.11 24.69
CA GLU A 31 46.36 -20.61 23.62
C GLU A 31 47.02 -21.72 22.80
N THR A 32 47.14 -21.45 21.52
CA THR A 32 48.27 -21.63 20.60
C THR A 32 49.09 -22.94 20.65
N HIS A 33 49.22 -23.62 19.55
CA HIS A 33 50.41 -23.72 18.71
C HIS A 33 50.30 -24.74 17.59
N ALA A 34 50.86 -24.30 16.46
CA ALA A 34 51.68 -25.00 15.51
C ALA A 34 51.05 -25.65 14.27
N ALA A 35 51.43 -25.02 13.22
CA ALA A 35 51.44 -25.47 11.84
C ALA A 35 52.00 -26.87 11.65
N VAL A 36 51.34 -27.67 10.81
CA VAL A 36 52.02 -28.70 10.01
C VAL A 36 51.42 -28.68 8.60
N THR A 37 52.28 -28.26 7.73
CA THR A 37 52.46 -28.47 6.30
C THR A 37 51.55 -29.45 5.57
N ALA A 38 51.20 -29.01 4.38
CA ALA A 38 50.62 -29.71 3.26
C ALA A 38 51.44 -30.89 2.74
N PRO A 39 50.90 -31.72 1.86
CA PRO A 39 51.46 -31.68 0.54
C PRO A 39 50.44 -31.47 -0.60
N SER A 40 50.84 -30.60 -1.47
CA SER A 40 50.40 -30.41 -2.84
C SER A 40 50.64 -31.66 -3.68
N THR A 41 49.69 -32.01 -4.52
CA THR A 41 49.96 -32.74 -5.75
C THR A 41 49.36 -31.97 -6.91
N GLU A 42 50.23 -31.27 -7.61
CA GLU A 42 50.11 -30.90 -9.00
C GLU A 42 49.85 -32.12 -9.88
N VAL A 43 48.89 -32.01 -10.79
CA VAL A 43 48.94 -32.76 -12.05
C VAL A 43 48.56 -31.78 -13.17
N VAL A 44 49.62 -31.37 -13.76
CA VAL A 44 49.96 -30.97 -15.11
C VAL A 44 48.86 -31.06 -16.16
N ALA A 45 48.63 -29.92 -16.77
CA ALA A 45 47.97 -29.70 -18.05
C ALA A 45 48.78 -30.32 -19.20
N THR A 46 48.07 -30.97 -20.10
CA THR A 46 48.60 -31.15 -21.48
C THR A 46 47.54 -30.71 -22.47
N GLU A 47 47.87 -29.64 -23.14
CA GLU A 47 47.29 -29.20 -24.41
C GLU A 47 47.47 -30.29 -25.47
N ALA A 48 46.46 -30.46 -26.31
CA ALA A 48 46.64 -30.96 -27.65
C ALA A 48 45.64 -30.26 -28.58
N THR A 49 46.17 -29.24 -29.22
CA THR A 49 45.75 -28.70 -30.49
C THR A 49 45.83 -29.75 -31.59
N THR A 50 44.79 -29.90 -32.39
CA THR A 50 44.95 -30.09 -33.84
C THR A 50 43.77 -29.56 -34.61
N ASN A 51 44.09 -28.65 -35.50
CA ASN A 51 43.39 -28.20 -36.69
C ASN A 51 43.06 -29.33 -37.65
N ALA A 52 41.97 -29.12 -38.40
CA ALA A 52 41.95 -29.11 -39.88
C ALA A 52 40.51 -29.31 -40.36
N THR A 53 39.94 -28.27 -40.91
CA THR A 53 39.83 -27.98 -42.34
C THR A 53 38.85 -28.86 -43.13
N SER A 54 37.77 -28.12 -43.57
CA SER A 54 37.31 -28.05 -44.95
C SER A 54 36.83 -29.34 -45.63
N THR A 55 35.62 -29.34 -46.03
CA THR A 55 35.27 -29.10 -47.44
C THR A 55 33.78 -29.17 -47.70
N ALA A 56 33.39 -28.28 -48.55
CA ALA A 56 32.12 -28.07 -49.21
C ALA A 56 31.74 -29.26 -50.16
N ALA A 57 30.49 -29.37 -50.42
CA ALA A 57 29.83 -29.45 -51.72
C ALA A 57 28.45 -30.04 -51.54
N THR A 58 27.46 -29.26 -51.77
CA THR A 58 26.64 -28.98 -52.98
C THR A 58 25.66 -30.08 -53.34
N THR A 59 24.55 -29.49 -53.71
CA THR A 59 23.47 -29.96 -54.59
C THR A 59 22.41 -30.80 -53.90
N GLY A 60 21.12 -30.58 -54.06
CA GLY A 60 20.40 -29.66 -54.91
C GLY A 60 18.92 -29.89 -54.65
N SER A 61 18.20 -28.87 -54.88
CA SER A 61 16.91 -28.71 -55.53
C SER A 61 15.86 -29.82 -55.28
N SER A 62 14.63 -29.52 -55.10
CA SER A 62 13.72 -28.60 -55.76
C SER A 62 12.35 -28.70 -55.07
N GLU A 63 11.68 -27.58 -55.01
CA GLU A 63 10.33 -27.34 -55.49
C GLU A 63 9.23 -28.26 -54.95
N SER A 64 8.07 -27.79 -54.54
CA SER A 64 7.22 -26.76 -55.09
C SER A 64 5.94 -26.67 -54.26
N ALA A 65 5.48 -25.43 -54.13
CA ALA A 65 4.10 -25.01 -54.31
C ALA A 65 3.05 -25.29 -53.23
N ALA A 66 2.58 -24.20 -52.67
CA ALA A 66 1.18 -23.93 -52.43
C ALA A 66 0.46 -23.75 -53.81
N PRO A 67 -0.82 -23.48 -53.91
CA PRO A 67 -1.91 -23.22 -52.98
C PRO A 67 -3.20 -23.95 -53.40
N VAL A 68 -4.35 -23.54 -52.85
CA VAL A 68 -5.70 -23.43 -53.47
C VAL A 68 -6.74 -23.67 -52.40
N ALA A 69 -7.47 -22.74 -52.01
CA ALA A 69 -8.60 -21.93 -52.49
C ALA A 69 -9.95 -22.48 -52.02
N SER A 70 -10.64 -21.58 -51.41
CA SER A 70 -12.04 -21.20 -51.52
C SER A 70 -13.03 -22.20 -52.09
N SER A 71 -14.12 -22.36 -51.35
CA SER A 71 -15.43 -22.40 -52.02
C SER A 71 -16.48 -21.72 -51.13
N THR A 72 -16.92 -20.59 -51.64
CA THR A 72 -18.18 -19.90 -51.44
C THR A 72 -19.34 -20.77 -51.91
N SER A 73 -20.43 -20.79 -51.16
CA SER A 73 -21.74 -21.00 -51.77
C SER A 73 -22.78 -20.09 -51.13
N VAL A 74 -23.24 -19.18 -51.96
CA VAL A 74 -24.40 -18.32 -51.82
C VAL A 74 -25.64 -19.13 -52.24
N VAL A 75 -26.72 -19.05 -51.46
CA VAL A 75 -28.07 -19.23 -52.01
C VAL A 75 -29.03 -18.26 -51.31
N THR A 76 -29.41 -17.32 -52.07
CA THR A 76 -30.57 -16.46 -52.26
C THR A 76 -31.85 -16.66 -51.45
N ALA A 77 -32.32 -15.52 -51.05
CA ALA A 77 -33.59 -14.92 -50.73
C ALA A 77 -34.91 -15.61 -51.11
N SER A 78 -35.90 -15.45 -50.26
CA SER A 78 -37.27 -15.19 -50.70
C SER A 78 -38.03 -14.37 -49.68
N THR A 79 -38.65 -13.34 -50.18
CA THR A 79 -39.52 -12.31 -49.67
C THR A 79 -40.87 -12.81 -49.16
N ALA A 80 -41.44 -12.14 -48.15
CA ALA A 80 -42.80 -11.54 -48.20
C ALA A 80 -43.12 -10.70 -46.95
N GLU A 81 -43.55 -9.51 -47.25
CA GLU A 81 -44.24 -8.44 -46.52
C GLU A 81 -45.37 -8.91 -45.60
N THR A 82 -45.73 -8.20 -44.54
CA THR A 82 -46.38 -6.91 -44.30
C THR A 82 -46.74 -6.89 -42.79
N SER A 83 -46.78 -5.89 -42.04
CA SER A 83 -47.35 -4.57 -41.94
C SER A 83 -47.27 -4.05 -40.48
N GLU A 84 -46.99 -2.78 -40.39
CA GLU A 84 -47.47 -1.76 -39.41
C GLU A 84 -47.00 -1.76 -37.95
N THR A 85 -46.34 -0.65 -37.67
CA THR A 85 -45.94 0.00 -36.43
C THR A 85 -47.13 0.35 -35.51
N PRO A 86 -46.89 0.52 -34.17
CA PRO A 86 -46.48 1.84 -33.75
C PRO A 86 -45.38 1.89 -32.64
N VAL A 87 -44.70 2.99 -32.68
CA VAL A 87 -43.73 3.60 -31.80
C VAL A 87 -43.98 3.36 -30.32
N ALA A 88 -42.94 2.84 -29.61
CA ALA A 88 -42.78 3.08 -28.19
C ALA A 88 -41.29 3.34 -27.91
N THR A 89 -41.01 4.48 -27.36
CA THR A 89 -39.79 5.02 -26.80
C THR A 89 -39.08 3.99 -25.93
N THR A 90 -37.86 3.58 -26.28
CA THR A 90 -36.99 2.83 -25.39
C THR A 90 -36.07 3.83 -24.67
N SER A 91 -36.31 4.01 -23.39
CA SER A 91 -35.32 4.58 -22.45
C SER A 91 -34.20 3.58 -22.26
N GLU A 92 -32.98 4.02 -22.46
CA GLU A 92 -31.77 3.29 -22.09
C GLU A 92 -31.78 3.04 -20.60
N THR A 93 -31.79 1.77 -20.24
CA THR A 93 -31.61 1.34 -18.85
C THR A 93 -30.12 1.27 -18.59
N ALA A 94 -29.57 2.25 -17.92
CA ALA A 94 -28.27 2.16 -17.27
C ALA A 94 -28.31 0.98 -16.31
N THR A 95 -27.37 0.07 -16.47
CA THR A 95 -27.15 -1.05 -15.55
C THR A 95 -26.73 -0.47 -14.20
N ALA A 96 -27.65 -0.44 -13.26
CA ALA A 96 -27.37 -0.06 -11.89
C ALA A 96 -26.44 -1.12 -11.28
N ALA A 97 -25.31 -0.66 -10.75
CA ALA A 97 -24.46 -1.43 -9.86
C ALA A 97 -25.32 -1.99 -8.71
N ALA A 98 -25.22 -3.28 -8.48
CA ALA A 98 -25.91 -3.96 -7.39
C ALA A 98 -25.46 -3.36 -6.07
N THR A 99 -26.35 -2.72 -5.37
CA THR A 99 -26.18 -2.29 -3.99
C THR A 99 -26.03 -3.56 -3.14
N PRO A 100 -25.02 -3.66 -2.24
CA PRO A 100 -24.92 -4.80 -1.34
C PRO A 100 -26.15 -4.83 -0.44
N THR A 101 -26.95 -5.88 -0.56
CA THR A 101 -28.07 -6.13 0.33
C THR A 101 -27.50 -6.59 1.66
N THR A 102 -27.54 -5.71 2.64
CA THR A 102 -27.31 -6.07 4.04
C THR A 102 -28.52 -6.87 4.50
N GLU A 103 -28.42 -8.19 4.53
CA GLU A 103 -29.43 -9.00 5.19
C GLU A 103 -29.34 -8.74 6.69
N VAL A 104 -30.37 -8.12 7.21
CA VAL A 104 -30.57 -7.94 8.65
C VAL A 104 -30.79 -9.32 9.27
N VAL A 105 -29.80 -9.82 9.98
CA VAL A 105 -29.94 -11.02 10.80
C VAL A 105 -30.95 -10.73 11.92
N THR A 106 -32.19 -11.11 11.72
CA THR A 106 -33.19 -11.11 12.81
C THR A 106 -32.78 -12.16 13.83
N ASN A 107 -32.46 -11.73 15.03
CA ASN A 107 -32.25 -12.60 16.19
C ASN A 107 -33.55 -13.37 16.50
N ALA A 108 -33.74 -14.52 15.89
CA ALA A 108 -34.67 -15.51 16.38
C ALA A 108 -33.96 -16.25 17.52
N SER A 109 -34.36 -15.98 18.74
CA SER A 109 -34.03 -16.80 19.90
C SER A 109 -34.64 -18.20 19.73
N THR A 110 -33.92 -19.06 19.01
CA THR A 110 -34.16 -20.51 19.07
C THR A 110 -33.10 -21.09 19.98
N SER A 111 -33.50 -21.91 20.91
CA SER A 111 -32.63 -22.73 21.74
C SER A 111 -31.55 -23.36 20.85
N ALA A 112 -30.29 -23.01 21.09
CA ALA A 112 -29.16 -23.52 20.32
C ALA A 112 -29.18 -25.05 20.45
N SER A 113 -29.43 -25.75 19.35
CA SER A 113 -29.09 -27.16 19.25
C SER A 113 -27.55 -27.21 19.24
N ASN A 114 -26.96 -28.17 19.91
CA ASN A 114 -25.49 -28.39 19.99
C ASN A 114 -24.83 -28.70 18.65
N ASP A 115 -25.51 -28.50 17.54
CA ASP A 115 -25.19 -28.91 16.17
C ASP A 115 -24.83 -27.73 15.27
N THR A 116 -24.69 -26.52 15.83
CA THR A 116 -24.43 -25.31 15.04
C THR A 116 -22.97 -24.93 15.14
N VAL A 117 -22.32 -24.75 13.96
CA VAL A 117 -20.95 -24.25 13.83
C VAL A 117 -20.98 -22.82 13.30
N THR A 118 -20.24 -21.94 13.94
CA THR A 118 -19.99 -20.57 13.49
C THR A 118 -18.58 -20.47 12.95
N VAL A 119 -18.41 -20.02 11.71
CA VAL A 119 -17.13 -19.66 11.12
C VAL A 119 -17.03 -18.14 11.11
N LEU A 120 -16.01 -17.62 11.75
CA LEU A 120 -15.60 -16.21 11.68
C LEU A 120 -14.35 -16.11 10.84
N HIS A 121 -14.23 -15.08 9.99
CA HIS A 121 -13.05 -14.90 9.19
C HIS A 121 -12.69 -13.43 8.93
N THR A 122 -11.41 -13.20 8.70
CA THR A 122 -10.82 -11.92 8.34
C THR A 122 -9.96 -12.08 7.08
N ASN A 123 -9.68 -10.99 6.40
CA ASN A 123 -8.75 -10.87 5.29
C ASN A 123 -8.26 -9.42 5.18
N ASP A 124 -7.07 -9.20 4.62
CA ASP A 124 -6.52 -7.87 4.32
C ASP A 124 -6.58 -6.91 5.53
N VAL A 125 -6.21 -7.41 6.70
CA VAL A 125 -6.25 -6.64 7.96
C VAL A 125 -5.17 -5.55 7.97
N HIS A 126 -4.01 -5.81 7.37
CA HIS A 126 -2.92 -4.84 7.19
C HIS A 126 -2.52 -4.11 8.48
N GLY A 127 -2.30 -4.87 9.57
CA GLY A 127 -1.80 -4.35 10.84
C GLY A 127 -2.79 -3.50 11.64
N ARG A 128 -4.08 -3.55 11.34
CA ARG A 128 -5.13 -2.75 12.01
C ARG A 128 -5.63 -3.39 13.29
N MET A 129 -4.68 -3.68 14.19
CA MET A 129 -4.99 -4.24 15.51
C MET A 129 -5.72 -3.27 16.44
N VAL A 130 -5.62 -1.96 16.19
CA VAL A 130 -6.22 -0.91 17.00
C VAL A 130 -7.57 -0.51 16.43
N GLU A 131 -8.58 -0.41 17.31
CA GLU A 131 -9.90 0.12 16.96
C GLU A 131 -9.80 1.58 16.48
N ASP A 132 -10.49 1.92 15.39
CA ASP A 132 -10.56 3.28 14.86
C ASP A 132 -11.97 3.58 14.35
N ASP A 133 -12.75 4.25 15.19
CA ASP A 133 -14.13 4.66 14.90
C ASP A 133 -14.24 5.55 13.65
N ARG A 134 -13.23 6.37 13.39
CA ARG A 134 -13.27 7.31 12.27
C ARG A 134 -13.20 6.59 10.92
N ASN A 135 -12.44 5.51 10.86
CA ASN A 135 -12.23 4.72 9.66
C ASN A 135 -13.01 3.39 9.66
N GLY A 136 -13.86 3.18 10.67
CA GLY A 136 -14.70 1.98 10.78
C GLY A 136 -13.89 0.70 11.06
N VAL A 137 -12.76 0.80 11.75
CA VAL A 137 -11.90 -0.35 12.08
C VAL A 137 -12.36 -0.98 13.39
N ILE A 138 -12.71 -2.26 13.36
CA ILE A 138 -13.15 -3.04 14.53
C ILE A 138 -12.01 -3.19 15.55
N GLY A 139 -10.79 -3.46 15.09
CA GLY A 139 -9.64 -3.77 15.94
C GLY A 139 -9.72 -5.14 16.61
N ASP A 140 -8.54 -5.71 16.90
CA ASP A 140 -8.47 -7.10 17.38
C ASP A 140 -9.02 -7.31 18.79
N ALA A 141 -9.05 -6.27 19.62
CA ALA A 141 -9.64 -6.38 20.96
C ALA A 141 -11.16 -6.61 20.90
N LEU A 142 -11.85 -5.95 19.97
CA LEU A 142 -13.29 -6.15 19.75
C LEU A 142 -13.55 -7.42 18.92
N LEU A 143 -12.71 -7.74 17.93
CA LEU A 143 -12.72 -9.03 17.23
C LEU A 143 -12.64 -10.19 18.22
N SER A 144 -11.71 -10.14 19.18
CA SER A 144 -11.60 -11.15 20.24
C SER A 144 -12.87 -11.23 21.09
N GLY A 145 -13.55 -10.11 21.32
CA GLY A 145 -14.85 -10.07 21.96
C GLY A 145 -15.93 -10.80 21.16
N ILE A 146 -15.98 -10.59 19.83
CA ILE A 146 -16.89 -11.31 18.93
C ILE A 146 -16.61 -12.83 18.96
N VAL A 147 -15.34 -13.21 18.90
CA VAL A 147 -14.91 -14.61 18.98
C VAL A 147 -15.33 -15.25 20.29
N ASN A 148 -15.10 -14.59 21.43
CA ASN A 148 -15.49 -15.10 22.74
C ASN A 148 -17.01 -15.22 22.92
N ASP A 149 -17.76 -14.24 22.43
CA ASP A 149 -19.23 -14.30 22.43
C ASP A 149 -19.73 -15.48 21.57
N SER A 150 -19.16 -15.68 20.39
CA SER A 150 -19.52 -16.81 19.52
C SER A 150 -19.17 -18.16 20.16
N ARG A 151 -17.99 -18.30 20.76
CA ARG A 151 -17.54 -19.50 21.47
C ARG A 151 -18.43 -19.84 22.68
N SER A 152 -18.99 -18.82 23.33
CA SER A 152 -19.92 -19.02 24.43
C SER A 152 -21.27 -19.60 23.98
N LYS A 153 -21.59 -19.50 22.69
CA LYS A 153 -22.86 -19.94 22.11
C LYS A 153 -22.78 -21.30 21.38
N GLY A 154 -21.55 -21.73 21.01
CA GLY A 154 -21.36 -23.00 20.30
C GLY A 154 -19.98 -23.13 19.67
N THR A 155 -19.81 -24.18 18.87
CA THR A 155 -18.58 -24.44 18.14
C THR A 155 -18.25 -23.27 17.21
N THR A 156 -17.07 -22.70 17.38
CA THR A 156 -16.63 -21.53 16.61
C THR A 156 -15.24 -21.77 16.04
N LEU A 157 -15.11 -21.55 14.74
CA LEU A 157 -13.87 -21.59 13.97
C LEU A 157 -13.50 -20.17 13.56
N VAL A 158 -12.21 -19.82 13.61
CA VAL A 158 -11.72 -18.47 13.31
C VAL A 158 -10.54 -18.56 12.32
N PHE A 159 -10.68 -17.92 11.18
CA PHE A 159 -9.70 -18.01 10.09
C PHE A 159 -9.28 -16.65 9.57
N ASP A 160 -8.08 -16.61 8.96
CA ASP A 160 -7.57 -15.44 8.25
C ASP A 160 -7.13 -15.81 6.83
N SER A 161 -7.50 -14.98 5.87
CA SER A 161 -7.22 -15.20 4.44
C SER A 161 -6.03 -14.37 3.93
N GLY A 162 -5.10 -13.99 4.82
CA GLY A 162 -3.84 -13.34 4.47
C GLY A 162 -3.87 -11.81 4.46
N ASP A 163 -2.69 -11.23 4.23
CA ASP A 163 -2.39 -9.80 4.29
C ASP A 163 -2.69 -9.18 5.66
N SER A 164 -2.25 -9.86 6.72
CA SER A 164 -2.47 -9.43 8.09
C SER A 164 -1.25 -8.75 8.72
N PHE A 165 -0.02 -9.21 8.43
CA PHE A 165 1.17 -8.77 9.16
C PHE A 165 1.73 -7.43 8.71
N GLN A 166 1.60 -7.09 7.43
CA GLN A 166 2.12 -5.86 6.84
C GLN A 166 0.99 -4.84 6.65
N GLY A 167 1.30 -3.56 6.79
CA GLY A 167 0.38 -2.45 6.50
C GLY A 167 0.65 -1.25 7.38
N LEU A 168 -0.11 -1.06 8.46
CA LEU A 168 0.10 0.08 9.35
C LEU A 168 1.50 0.06 9.99
N PRO A 169 2.12 1.24 10.17
CA PRO A 169 3.44 1.38 10.77
C PRO A 169 3.60 0.72 12.16
N ILE A 170 2.53 0.62 12.93
CA ILE A 170 2.55 -0.06 14.23
C ILE A 170 2.88 -1.56 14.09
N SER A 171 2.36 -2.23 13.05
CA SER A 171 2.72 -3.62 12.74
C SER A 171 4.07 -3.71 12.03
N ASN A 172 4.32 -2.82 11.06
CA ASN A 172 5.57 -2.79 10.29
C ASN A 172 6.80 -2.57 11.16
N SER A 173 6.68 -1.80 12.25
CA SER A 173 7.79 -1.51 13.18
C SER A 173 8.35 -2.75 13.86
N SER A 174 7.53 -3.79 14.05
CA SER A 174 7.92 -5.10 14.56
C SER A 174 8.00 -6.17 13.46
N LYS A 175 7.87 -5.79 12.17
CA LYS A 175 7.81 -6.71 11.04
C LYS A 175 6.77 -7.80 11.22
N GLY A 176 5.60 -7.43 11.76
CA GLY A 176 4.47 -8.31 11.99
C GLY A 176 4.50 -9.10 13.31
N GLU A 177 5.58 -9.04 14.11
CA GLU A 177 5.68 -9.83 15.36
C GLU A 177 4.62 -9.44 16.40
N ASP A 178 4.34 -8.14 16.54
CA ASP A 178 3.29 -7.66 17.44
C ASP A 178 1.91 -8.10 16.95
N MET A 179 1.65 -8.06 15.63
CA MET A 179 0.39 -8.55 15.05
C MET A 179 0.21 -10.06 15.25
N ALA A 180 1.26 -10.85 15.01
CA ALA A 180 1.24 -12.30 15.26
C ALA A 180 0.92 -12.63 16.73
N SER A 181 1.43 -11.84 17.68
CA SER A 181 1.13 -12.00 19.10
C SER A 181 -0.33 -11.69 19.42
N VAL A 182 -0.88 -10.64 18.80
CA VAL A 182 -2.31 -10.27 18.95
C VAL A 182 -3.22 -11.33 18.33
N MET A 183 -2.90 -11.85 17.13
CA MET A 183 -3.65 -12.94 16.51
C MET A 183 -3.68 -14.21 17.37
N ASN A 184 -2.56 -14.55 18.04
CA ASN A 184 -2.52 -15.64 19.02
C ASN A 184 -3.50 -15.39 20.18
N ALA A 185 -3.61 -14.16 20.66
CA ALA A 185 -4.51 -13.81 21.77
C ALA A 185 -5.98 -13.76 21.34
N VAL A 186 -6.29 -13.45 20.09
CA VAL A 186 -7.63 -13.59 19.48
C VAL A 186 -8.01 -15.06 19.38
N GLY A 187 -7.04 -15.91 19.02
CA GLY A 187 -7.21 -17.37 18.93
C GLY A 187 -7.75 -17.82 17.58
N PHE A 188 -7.02 -17.54 16.52
CA PHE A 188 -7.27 -18.10 15.20
C PHE A 188 -7.02 -19.61 15.16
N ASP A 189 -7.64 -20.30 14.21
CA ASP A 189 -7.51 -21.75 14.01
C ASP A 189 -6.61 -22.12 12.82
N ALA A 190 -6.53 -21.25 11.82
CA ALA A 190 -5.57 -21.30 10.71
C ALA A 190 -5.56 -19.97 9.95
N MET A 191 -4.50 -19.74 9.18
CA MET A 191 -4.43 -18.68 8.18
C MET A 191 -3.76 -19.18 6.89
N THR A 192 -4.06 -18.52 5.76
CA THR A 192 -3.24 -18.61 4.54
C THR A 192 -2.33 -17.39 4.44
N VAL A 193 -1.37 -17.40 3.52
CA VAL A 193 -0.53 -16.24 3.24
C VAL A 193 -1.11 -15.45 2.06
N GLY A 194 -1.13 -14.13 2.17
CA GLY A 194 -1.31 -13.23 1.05
C GLY A 194 0.02 -12.81 0.43
N ASN A 195 0.01 -11.81 -0.43
CA ASN A 195 1.24 -11.30 -1.05
C ASN A 195 2.08 -10.46 -0.07
N HIS A 196 1.45 -9.75 0.85
CA HIS A 196 2.14 -8.89 1.81
C HIS A 196 2.78 -9.63 2.98
N GLU A 197 2.49 -10.91 3.21
CA GLU A 197 3.25 -11.72 4.16
C GLU A 197 4.71 -11.90 3.74
N PHE A 198 5.04 -11.72 2.46
CA PHE A 198 6.41 -11.79 1.94
C PHE A 198 7.18 -10.47 2.03
N ASP A 199 6.56 -9.34 2.37
CA ASP A 199 7.18 -8.02 2.33
C ASP A 199 8.35 -7.84 3.29
N PHE A 200 8.34 -8.56 4.41
CA PHE A 200 9.48 -8.58 5.35
C PHE A 200 10.51 -9.67 5.04
N GLY A 201 10.37 -10.35 3.90
CA GLY A 201 11.24 -11.43 3.45
C GLY A 201 10.87 -12.80 4.01
N LEU A 202 11.29 -13.84 3.27
CA LEU A 202 10.96 -15.22 3.55
C LEU A 202 11.41 -15.70 4.95
N ASP A 203 12.56 -15.22 5.43
CA ASP A 203 13.06 -15.58 6.76
C ASP A 203 12.20 -15.00 7.88
N GLN A 204 11.65 -13.79 7.69
CA GLN A 204 10.71 -13.21 8.65
C GLN A 204 9.39 -13.99 8.64
N LEU A 205 8.85 -14.31 7.48
CA LEU A 205 7.64 -15.13 7.39
C LEU A 205 7.81 -16.49 8.10
N ARG A 206 8.96 -17.14 7.92
CA ARG A 206 9.30 -18.36 8.64
C ARG A 206 9.45 -18.16 10.16
N ARG A 207 9.87 -16.97 10.63
CA ARG A 207 9.88 -16.64 12.07
C ARG A 207 8.46 -16.46 12.59
N LEU A 208 7.63 -15.69 11.89
CA LEU A 208 6.23 -15.48 12.25
C LEU A 208 5.46 -16.80 12.33
N SER A 209 5.69 -17.73 11.37
CA SER A 209 5.05 -19.03 11.38
C SER A 209 5.41 -19.92 12.59
N LYS A 210 6.55 -19.65 13.25
CA LYS A 210 6.94 -20.31 14.50
C LYS A 210 6.45 -19.57 15.75
N GLN A 211 6.12 -18.31 15.63
CA GLN A 211 5.63 -17.49 16.73
C GLN A 211 4.13 -17.68 16.95
N ILE A 212 3.38 -17.83 15.87
CA ILE A 212 1.94 -18.09 15.95
C ILE A 212 1.65 -19.50 16.46
N ASN A 213 0.54 -19.67 17.16
CA ASN A 213 0.11 -20.93 17.78
C ASN A 213 -0.94 -21.69 16.97
N PHE A 214 -1.15 -21.30 15.72
CA PHE A 214 -2.04 -21.90 14.74
C PHE A 214 -1.30 -22.09 13.40
N PRO A 215 -1.69 -23.03 12.52
CA PRO A 215 -0.96 -23.27 11.28
C PRO A 215 -1.14 -22.15 10.25
N ILE A 216 -0.03 -21.76 9.61
CA ILE A 216 -0.05 -21.13 8.29
C ILE A 216 -0.08 -22.23 7.24
N ILE A 217 -1.00 -22.15 6.29
CA ILE A 217 -1.18 -23.16 5.23
C ILE A 217 -1.19 -22.50 3.86
N THR A 218 -0.58 -23.14 2.86
CA THR A 218 -0.70 -22.73 1.44
C THR A 218 -0.35 -23.89 0.52
N SER A 219 -1.20 -24.15 -0.47
CA SER A 219 -1.06 -25.29 -1.36
C SER A 219 -0.11 -25.07 -2.54
N ASN A 220 0.03 -23.81 -2.98
CA ASN A 220 0.65 -23.47 -4.26
C ASN A 220 1.93 -22.62 -4.16
N VAL A 221 2.54 -22.52 -2.97
CA VAL A 221 3.79 -21.77 -2.77
C VAL A 221 4.94 -22.74 -2.52
N TYR A 222 6.00 -22.64 -3.31
CA TYR A 222 7.17 -23.48 -3.26
C TYR A 222 8.45 -22.66 -3.12
N VAL A 223 9.40 -23.16 -2.34
CA VAL A 223 10.75 -22.59 -2.21
C VAL A 223 11.72 -23.68 -2.68
N ASP A 224 12.49 -23.41 -3.71
CA ASP A 224 13.41 -24.36 -4.34
C ASP A 224 12.72 -25.71 -4.66
N GLY A 225 11.46 -25.67 -5.09
CA GLY A 225 10.65 -26.82 -5.47
C GLY A 225 10.01 -27.59 -4.30
N VAL A 226 10.18 -27.14 -3.06
CA VAL A 226 9.54 -27.72 -1.87
C VAL A 226 8.45 -26.78 -1.36
N ARG A 227 7.25 -27.30 -1.05
CA ARG A 227 6.18 -26.46 -0.48
C ARG A 227 6.65 -25.71 0.77
N LEU A 228 6.36 -24.42 0.83
CA LEU A 228 6.76 -23.53 1.92
C LEU A 228 6.09 -23.93 3.25
N PHE A 229 4.80 -24.23 3.22
CA PHE A 229 3.99 -24.64 4.35
C PHE A 229 3.15 -25.88 3.98
N GLN A 230 2.46 -26.48 4.97
CA GLN A 230 1.49 -27.53 4.72
C GLN A 230 0.35 -26.99 3.85
N PRO A 231 -0.14 -27.76 2.88
CA PRO A 231 -1.19 -27.30 1.98
C PRO A 231 -2.57 -27.21 2.65
N SER A 232 -2.75 -27.98 3.72
CA SER A 232 -4.02 -28.09 4.43
C SER A 232 -3.82 -28.51 5.89
N THR A 233 -4.84 -28.29 6.70
CA THR A 233 -4.98 -28.79 8.05
C THR A 233 -6.38 -29.33 8.28
N ILE A 234 -6.55 -30.17 9.30
CA ILE A 234 -7.87 -30.61 9.75
C ILE A 234 -8.11 -29.98 11.10
N VAL A 235 -9.23 -29.27 11.23
CA VAL A 235 -9.66 -28.65 12.48
C VAL A 235 -10.78 -29.51 13.06
N ASP A 236 -10.51 -30.07 14.24
CA ASP A 236 -11.43 -30.84 15.05
C ASP A 236 -11.61 -30.14 16.40
N LYS A 237 -12.83 -29.63 16.66
CA LYS A 237 -13.14 -28.93 17.91
C LYS A 237 -13.83 -29.83 18.95
N THR A 238 -14.24 -31.02 18.54
CA THR A 238 -14.91 -32.01 19.41
C THR A 238 -14.26 -33.39 19.24
N PRO A 239 -13.01 -33.59 19.68
CA PRO A 239 -12.30 -34.85 19.53
C PRO A 239 -13.09 -36.05 20.01
N GLY A 240 -13.24 -37.03 19.13
CA GLY A 240 -14.02 -38.26 19.37
C GLY A 240 -15.46 -38.21 18.88
N VAL A 241 -15.86 -37.17 18.18
CA VAL A 241 -17.11 -37.09 17.41
C VAL A 241 -16.75 -37.17 15.91
N ASP A 242 -16.98 -38.30 15.27
CA ASP A 242 -16.65 -38.50 13.86
C ASP A 242 -17.60 -37.70 12.94
N GLY A 243 -17.03 -37.01 11.95
CA GLY A 243 -17.75 -36.34 10.86
C GLY A 243 -18.09 -34.89 11.11
N ASP A 244 -17.57 -34.27 12.18
CA ASP A 244 -17.62 -32.84 12.45
C ASP A 244 -16.29 -32.14 12.16
N GLU A 245 -15.26 -32.89 11.80
CA GLU A 245 -13.97 -32.35 11.38
C GLU A 245 -14.11 -31.51 10.09
N VAL A 246 -13.35 -30.42 10.05
CA VAL A 246 -13.32 -29.48 8.91
C VAL A 246 -11.95 -29.54 8.26
N VAL A 247 -11.95 -29.81 6.95
CA VAL A 247 -10.74 -29.72 6.14
C VAL A 247 -10.52 -28.25 5.75
N VAL A 248 -9.35 -27.71 6.07
CA VAL A 248 -8.98 -26.33 5.74
C VAL A 248 -7.78 -26.35 4.77
N ILE A 249 -7.93 -25.72 3.61
CA ILE A 249 -6.92 -25.68 2.52
C ILE A 249 -6.53 -24.21 2.34
N GLY A 250 -5.22 -23.90 2.24
CA GLY A 250 -4.72 -22.56 1.94
C GLY A 250 -4.32 -22.42 0.46
N VAL A 251 -4.49 -21.22 -0.10
CA VAL A 251 -4.03 -20.88 -1.45
C VAL A 251 -3.74 -19.39 -1.60
N THR A 252 -2.66 -19.06 -2.31
CA THR A 252 -2.11 -17.71 -2.45
C THR A 252 -2.11 -17.29 -3.92
N THR A 253 -2.31 -16.01 -4.19
CA THR A 253 -2.29 -15.46 -5.55
C THR A 253 -0.92 -15.56 -6.20
N PRO A 254 -0.83 -16.03 -7.47
CA PRO A 254 0.42 -15.95 -8.23
C PRO A 254 0.88 -14.52 -8.53
N GLU A 255 0.00 -13.51 -8.40
CA GLU A 255 0.37 -12.11 -8.51
C GLU A 255 1.42 -11.68 -7.47
N THR A 256 1.59 -12.45 -6.39
CA THR A 256 2.65 -12.25 -5.38
C THR A 256 4.04 -12.13 -6.03
N ALA A 257 4.27 -12.83 -7.16
CA ALA A 257 5.52 -12.72 -7.91
C ALA A 257 5.87 -11.30 -8.38
N THR A 258 4.87 -10.41 -8.49
CA THR A 258 5.03 -9.02 -8.92
C THR A 258 4.51 -7.98 -7.91
N LYS A 259 3.81 -8.44 -6.86
CA LYS A 259 3.20 -7.57 -5.84
C LYS A 259 3.97 -7.58 -4.51
N THR A 260 5.16 -8.16 -4.48
CA THR A 260 6.14 -8.00 -3.40
C THR A 260 7.54 -7.81 -4.01
N HIS A 261 8.50 -7.40 -3.18
CA HIS A 261 9.86 -7.16 -3.65
C HIS A 261 10.52 -8.44 -4.16
N PRO A 262 11.10 -8.48 -5.38
CA PRO A 262 11.73 -9.69 -5.95
C PRO A 262 12.80 -10.35 -5.05
N ARG A 263 13.55 -9.57 -4.25
CA ARG A 263 14.52 -10.12 -3.29
C ARG A 263 13.86 -10.95 -2.19
N ASN A 264 12.63 -10.63 -1.82
CA ASN A 264 11.90 -11.28 -0.74
C ASN A 264 11.38 -12.66 -1.13
N ILE A 265 11.30 -12.92 -2.43
CA ILE A 265 10.77 -14.14 -3.04
C ILE A 265 11.81 -14.87 -3.89
N THR A 266 13.11 -14.61 -3.68
CA THR A 266 14.18 -15.33 -4.36
C THR A 266 14.05 -16.83 -4.09
N GLY A 267 13.98 -17.65 -5.16
CA GLY A 267 13.75 -19.09 -5.08
C GLY A 267 12.30 -19.50 -4.79
N VAL A 268 11.37 -18.54 -4.64
CA VAL A 268 9.95 -18.80 -4.45
C VAL A 268 9.24 -18.91 -5.80
N SER A 269 8.34 -19.87 -5.93
CA SER A 269 7.45 -20.00 -7.09
C SER A 269 6.01 -20.21 -6.64
N PHE A 270 5.10 -19.66 -7.42
CA PHE A 270 3.65 -19.72 -7.22
C PHE A 270 3.05 -20.51 -8.38
N THR A 271 2.38 -21.62 -8.08
CA THR A 271 1.76 -22.48 -9.08
C THR A 271 0.26 -22.18 -9.24
N ASP A 272 -0.38 -22.80 -10.24
CA ASP A 272 -1.80 -22.58 -10.52
C ASP A 272 -2.70 -22.91 -9.32
N PRO A 273 -3.46 -21.95 -8.80
CA PRO A 273 -4.23 -22.11 -7.57
C PRO A 273 -5.32 -23.16 -7.65
N ILE A 274 -6.00 -23.27 -8.77
CA ILE A 274 -7.13 -24.20 -8.95
C ILE A 274 -6.64 -25.65 -9.03
N THR A 275 -5.56 -25.87 -9.76
CA THR A 275 -4.92 -27.19 -9.90
C THR A 275 -4.42 -27.69 -8.56
N GLU A 276 -3.73 -26.83 -7.79
CA GLU A 276 -3.17 -27.21 -6.49
C GLU A 276 -4.25 -27.49 -5.44
N VAL A 277 -5.29 -26.66 -5.36
CA VAL A 277 -6.41 -26.92 -4.43
C VAL A 277 -7.10 -28.23 -4.76
N LYS A 278 -7.38 -28.52 -6.04
CA LYS A 278 -7.96 -29.81 -6.46
C LYS A 278 -7.06 -31.00 -6.12
N ALA A 279 -5.78 -30.88 -6.33
CA ALA A 279 -4.81 -31.94 -5.97
C ALA A 279 -4.79 -32.21 -4.45
N VAL A 280 -4.90 -31.16 -3.63
CA VAL A 280 -5.01 -31.30 -2.17
C VAL A 280 -6.33 -31.97 -1.77
N VAL A 281 -7.45 -31.59 -2.38
CA VAL A 281 -8.74 -32.27 -2.17
C VAL A 281 -8.63 -33.76 -2.49
N ASP A 282 -8.07 -34.13 -3.64
CA ASP A 282 -7.90 -35.53 -4.04
C ASP A 282 -7.03 -36.31 -3.03
N GLN A 283 -5.95 -35.71 -2.54
CA GLN A 283 -5.07 -36.32 -1.55
C GLN A 283 -5.81 -36.53 -0.21
N VAL A 284 -6.54 -35.49 0.27
CA VAL A 284 -7.32 -35.57 1.52
C VAL A 284 -8.39 -36.66 1.41
N GLU A 285 -9.15 -36.68 0.31
CA GLU A 285 -10.19 -37.69 0.08
C GLU A 285 -9.62 -39.12 -0.07
N SER A 286 -8.42 -39.24 -0.65
CA SER A 286 -7.73 -40.54 -0.73
C SER A 286 -7.31 -41.05 0.64
N ASN A 287 -6.74 -40.15 1.46
CA ASN A 287 -6.32 -40.48 2.83
C ASN A 287 -7.54 -40.83 3.70
N ALA A 288 -8.59 -40.02 3.62
CA ALA A 288 -9.84 -40.26 4.37
C ALA A 288 -10.43 -41.66 4.05
N ARG A 289 -10.50 -41.99 2.76
CA ARG A 289 -10.97 -43.34 2.33
C ARG A 289 -10.10 -44.48 2.87
N ALA A 290 -8.78 -44.28 2.91
CA ALA A 290 -7.85 -45.27 3.45
C ALA A 290 -8.01 -45.48 4.95
N GLU A 291 -8.42 -44.42 5.66
CA GLU A 291 -8.70 -44.44 7.11
C GLU A 291 -10.16 -44.79 7.45
N GLY A 292 -11.03 -44.95 6.45
CA GLY A 292 -12.47 -45.20 6.65
C GLY A 292 -13.23 -43.98 7.16
N LYS A 293 -12.70 -42.77 6.92
CA LYS A 293 -13.29 -41.48 7.28
C LYS A 293 -13.99 -40.83 6.10
N GLU A 294 -14.90 -39.89 6.40
CA GLU A 294 -15.56 -39.04 5.44
C GLU A 294 -15.62 -37.60 5.97
N TYR A 295 -15.03 -36.65 5.24
CA TYR A 295 -15.13 -35.23 5.58
C TYR A 295 -16.32 -34.59 4.83
N LYS A 296 -17.17 -33.87 5.57
CA LYS A 296 -18.38 -33.24 5.03
C LYS A 296 -18.21 -31.77 4.71
N THR A 297 -17.24 -31.09 5.36
CA THR A 297 -17.02 -29.64 5.23
C THR A 297 -15.57 -29.34 4.83
N TYR A 298 -15.44 -28.55 3.79
CA TYR A 298 -14.20 -27.99 3.27
C TYR A 298 -14.22 -26.47 3.38
N ILE A 299 -13.15 -25.87 3.89
CA ILE A 299 -12.91 -24.43 3.91
C ILE A 299 -11.66 -24.16 3.11
N VAL A 300 -11.75 -23.30 2.12
CA VAL A 300 -10.59 -22.85 1.34
C VAL A 300 -10.30 -21.41 1.75
N LEU A 301 -9.19 -21.21 2.46
CA LEU A 301 -8.64 -19.90 2.76
C LEU A 301 -7.87 -19.46 1.52
N SER A 302 -8.43 -18.55 0.76
CA SER A 302 -7.83 -18.08 -0.47
C SER A 302 -7.41 -16.60 -0.34
N HIS A 303 -6.33 -16.25 -1.01
CA HIS A 303 -5.92 -14.86 -1.17
C HIS A 303 -5.72 -14.60 -2.66
N LEU A 304 -6.84 -14.54 -3.40
CA LEU A 304 -6.87 -14.53 -4.86
C LEU A 304 -7.55 -13.28 -5.44
N GLY A 305 -8.60 -12.80 -4.75
CA GLY A 305 -9.39 -11.65 -5.18
C GLY A 305 -10.32 -11.91 -6.34
N ILE A 306 -11.08 -10.88 -6.70
CA ILE A 306 -12.08 -10.91 -7.79
C ILE A 306 -12.01 -9.66 -8.68
N ASP A 307 -11.01 -8.80 -8.53
CA ASP A 307 -10.92 -7.59 -9.33
C ASP A 307 -10.65 -7.90 -10.80
N THR A 308 -10.94 -6.92 -11.67
CA THR A 308 -10.83 -7.11 -13.12
C THR A 308 -9.39 -7.10 -13.63
N THR A 309 -8.43 -6.66 -12.83
CA THR A 309 -7.01 -6.62 -13.19
C THR A 309 -6.32 -7.95 -12.96
N THR A 310 -6.83 -8.75 -12.00
CA THR A 310 -6.36 -10.12 -11.78
C THR A 310 -6.75 -11.03 -12.95
N PRO A 311 -5.83 -11.85 -13.49
CA PRO A 311 -6.14 -12.87 -14.49
C PRO A 311 -7.32 -13.74 -14.07
N VAL A 312 -8.24 -14.00 -14.99
CA VAL A 312 -9.49 -14.71 -14.68
C VAL A 312 -9.24 -16.09 -14.05
N GLU A 313 -8.23 -16.79 -14.52
CA GLU A 313 -7.82 -18.11 -14.03
C GLU A 313 -7.29 -18.11 -12.59
N TRP A 314 -6.89 -16.95 -12.06
CA TRP A 314 -6.38 -16.82 -10.69
C TRP A 314 -7.40 -16.23 -9.72
N ARG A 315 -8.60 -15.88 -10.17
CA ARG A 315 -9.62 -15.27 -9.30
C ARG A 315 -10.25 -16.27 -8.35
N GLY A 316 -10.53 -15.83 -7.14
CA GLY A 316 -11.25 -16.62 -6.15
C GLY A 316 -12.67 -17.03 -6.59
N SER A 317 -13.33 -16.19 -7.40
CA SER A 317 -14.61 -16.53 -8.04
C SER A 317 -14.49 -17.71 -9.02
N THR A 318 -13.41 -17.75 -9.81
CA THR A 318 -13.14 -18.85 -10.74
C THR A 318 -12.78 -20.13 -9.98
N LEU A 319 -12.03 -20.02 -8.89
CA LEU A 319 -11.79 -21.14 -7.97
C LEU A 319 -13.11 -21.68 -7.40
N ALA A 320 -13.98 -20.81 -6.87
CA ALA A 320 -15.26 -21.21 -6.31
C ALA A 320 -16.15 -21.92 -7.34
N GLU A 321 -16.22 -21.41 -8.56
CA GLU A 321 -16.93 -22.05 -9.68
C GLU A 321 -16.31 -23.41 -10.02
N ALA A 322 -14.98 -23.50 -10.10
CA ALA A 322 -14.28 -24.75 -10.38
C ALA A 322 -14.50 -25.82 -9.32
N LEU A 323 -14.60 -25.42 -8.03
CA LEU A 323 -14.90 -26.33 -6.91
C LEU A 323 -16.34 -26.76 -6.87
N SER A 324 -17.29 -25.89 -7.25
CA SER A 324 -18.72 -26.24 -7.32
C SER A 324 -19.01 -27.34 -8.36
N ASN A 325 -18.17 -27.45 -9.38
CA ASN A 325 -18.23 -28.46 -10.42
C ASN A 325 -17.30 -29.66 -10.17
N TYR A 326 -16.55 -29.68 -9.05
CA TYR A 326 -15.57 -30.72 -8.81
C TYR A 326 -16.19 -31.95 -8.15
N ALA A 327 -16.08 -33.09 -8.81
CA ALA A 327 -16.78 -34.33 -8.44
C ALA A 327 -16.50 -34.80 -7.00
N PRO A 328 -15.25 -34.76 -6.45
CA PRO A 328 -14.97 -35.15 -5.08
C PRO A 328 -15.67 -34.31 -4.01
N LEU A 329 -16.09 -33.10 -4.34
CA LEU A 329 -16.77 -32.15 -3.43
C LEU A 329 -18.30 -32.14 -3.61
N LYS A 330 -18.85 -32.93 -4.52
CA LYS A 330 -20.31 -33.02 -4.68
C LYS A 330 -20.99 -33.55 -3.42
N GLY A 331 -22.01 -32.83 -2.97
CA GLY A 331 -22.73 -33.16 -1.73
C GLY A 331 -22.00 -32.77 -0.44
N LYS A 332 -20.83 -32.17 -0.54
CA LYS A 332 -20.06 -31.63 0.59
C LYS A 332 -20.25 -30.11 0.66
N ARG A 333 -20.17 -29.55 1.87
CA ARG A 333 -20.16 -28.09 2.09
C ARG A 333 -18.79 -27.54 1.80
N VAL A 334 -18.73 -26.50 0.97
CA VAL A 334 -17.49 -25.80 0.66
C VAL A 334 -17.64 -24.31 0.95
N LEU A 335 -16.75 -23.76 1.77
CA LEU A 335 -16.65 -22.33 2.02
C LEU A 335 -15.34 -21.83 1.40
N VAL A 336 -15.42 -20.85 0.51
CA VAL A 336 -14.26 -20.12 -0.04
C VAL A 336 -14.22 -18.78 0.67
N LEU A 337 -13.24 -18.58 1.53
CA LEU A 337 -13.01 -17.37 2.30
C LEU A 337 -11.81 -16.66 1.65
N ASP A 338 -12.04 -15.53 0.97
CA ASP A 338 -11.07 -14.91 0.08
C ASP A 338 -10.62 -13.53 0.56
N GLY A 339 -9.54 -13.01 -0.04
CA GLY A 339 -8.94 -11.70 0.21
C GLY A 339 -8.38 -11.06 -1.07
N HIS A 340 -7.35 -10.23 -0.95
CA HIS A 340 -6.54 -9.62 -2.00
C HIS A 340 -7.15 -8.39 -2.70
N SER A 341 -8.37 -8.46 -3.18
CA SER A 341 -9.00 -7.35 -3.93
C SER A 341 -9.69 -6.32 -3.04
N HIS A 342 -9.62 -6.46 -1.71
CA HIS A 342 -10.26 -5.57 -0.73
C HIS A 342 -11.76 -5.38 -0.97
N THR A 343 -12.42 -6.36 -1.59
CA THR A 343 -13.83 -6.27 -2.01
C THR A 343 -14.74 -6.86 -0.94
N LEU A 344 -15.79 -6.16 -0.56
CA LEU A 344 -16.87 -6.76 0.23
C LEU A 344 -17.81 -7.51 -0.72
N HIS A 345 -17.74 -8.84 -0.71
CA HIS A 345 -18.50 -9.67 -1.64
C HIS A 345 -18.91 -11.02 -1.07
N THR A 346 -20.12 -11.42 -1.39
CA THR A 346 -20.68 -12.73 -1.02
C THR A 346 -21.40 -13.31 -2.22
N ALA A 347 -21.15 -14.58 -2.51
CA ALA A 347 -21.79 -15.29 -3.64
C ALA A 347 -21.96 -16.78 -3.32
N THR A 348 -22.81 -17.45 -4.12
CA THR A 348 -23.01 -18.92 -4.07
C THR A 348 -22.75 -19.48 -5.47
N TYR A 349 -21.97 -20.56 -5.53
CA TYR A 349 -21.66 -21.27 -6.78
C TYR A 349 -22.18 -22.71 -6.70
N GLY A 350 -22.98 -23.10 -7.68
CA GLY A 350 -23.69 -24.38 -7.61
C GLY A 350 -24.61 -24.45 -6.41
N ASP A 351 -24.73 -25.64 -5.83
CA ASP A 351 -25.58 -25.94 -4.67
C ASP A 351 -24.80 -26.15 -3.36
N ASN A 352 -23.46 -26.09 -3.42
CA ASN A 352 -22.62 -26.50 -2.30
C ASN A 352 -21.45 -25.55 -1.97
N VAL A 353 -21.16 -24.53 -2.76
CA VAL A 353 -20.04 -23.60 -2.52
C VAL A 353 -20.56 -22.21 -2.14
N THR A 354 -20.14 -21.70 -0.99
CA THR A 354 -20.38 -20.32 -0.56
C THR A 354 -19.05 -19.57 -0.55
N TYR A 355 -19.02 -18.43 -1.22
CA TYR A 355 -17.88 -17.53 -1.31
C TYR A 355 -18.12 -16.28 -0.45
N ASN A 356 -17.11 -15.87 0.32
CA ASN A 356 -17.12 -14.64 1.11
C ASN A 356 -15.78 -13.92 1.04
N GLN A 357 -15.83 -12.58 0.93
CA GLN A 357 -14.71 -11.65 1.13
C GLN A 357 -15.21 -10.47 1.97
N THR A 358 -14.45 -10.00 2.97
CA THR A 358 -14.94 -9.07 3.99
C THR A 358 -14.62 -7.60 3.74
N GLY A 359 -14.07 -7.27 2.57
CA GLY A 359 -13.46 -5.96 2.31
C GLY A 359 -12.01 -5.97 2.79
N SER A 360 -11.62 -4.96 3.55
CA SER A 360 -10.25 -4.85 4.08
C SER A 360 -10.23 -4.12 5.42
N TYR A 361 -9.03 -4.04 6.02
CA TYR A 361 -8.72 -3.17 7.15
C TYR A 361 -9.53 -3.47 8.42
N LEU A 362 -10.03 -4.71 8.54
CA LEU A 362 -10.87 -5.12 9.65
C LEU A 362 -12.10 -4.20 9.85
N ASN A 363 -12.64 -3.67 8.74
CA ASN A 363 -13.90 -2.92 8.76
C ASN A 363 -15.10 -3.85 8.98
N ASN A 364 -14.94 -5.12 8.64
CA ASN A 364 -15.93 -6.16 8.82
C ASN A 364 -15.27 -7.46 9.29
N VAL A 365 -16.04 -8.29 9.97
CA VAL A 365 -15.70 -9.69 10.28
C VAL A 365 -16.67 -10.59 9.53
N GLY A 366 -16.17 -11.48 8.70
CA GLY A 366 -17.01 -12.45 8.00
C GLY A 366 -17.62 -13.45 8.98
N ARG A 367 -18.87 -13.84 8.74
CA ARG A 367 -19.59 -14.79 9.55
C ARG A 367 -20.40 -15.75 8.70
N VAL A 368 -20.13 -17.04 8.85
CA VAL A 368 -20.95 -18.12 8.27
C VAL A 368 -21.41 -19.01 9.40
N VAL A 369 -22.70 -19.29 9.44
CA VAL A 369 -23.30 -20.20 10.43
C VAL A 369 -23.93 -21.37 9.70
N TYR A 370 -23.59 -22.59 10.08
CA TYR A 370 -24.14 -23.80 9.48
C TYR A 370 -24.44 -24.88 10.53
N ASN A 371 -25.26 -25.84 10.17
CA ASN A 371 -25.46 -27.07 10.91
C ASN A 371 -25.14 -28.30 10.03
N SER A 372 -25.41 -29.52 10.49
CA SER A 372 -25.22 -30.75 9.71
C SER A 372 -25.86 -30.69 8.31
N ASP A 373 -26.99 -30.02 8.17
CA ASP A 373 -27.81 -30.07 6.96
C ASP A 373 -27.50 -28.97 5.97
N ARG A 374 -27.31 -27.73 6.44
CA ARG A 374 -27.22 -26.56 5.55
C ARG A 374 -26.50 -25.37 6.18
N ILE A 375 -26.19 -24.39 5.35
CA ILE A 375 -25.84 -23.04 5.80
C ILE A 375 -27.11 -22.33 6.28
N LEU A 376 -27.08 -21.82 7.50
CA LEU A 376 -28.16 -21.11 8.16
C LEU A 376 -28.12 -19.62 7.87
N SER A 377 -26.91 -19.03 7.84
CA SER A 377 -26.66 -17.64 7.48
C SER A 377 -25.21 -17.45 7.03
N HIS A 378 -24.98 -16.46 6.19
CA HIS A 378 -23.65 -15.96 5.84
C HIS A 378 -23.73 -14.46 5.60
N GLY A 379 -22.63 -13.76 5.80
CA GLY A 379 -22.50 -12.30 5.66
C GLY A 379 -21.35 -11.77 6.50
N VAL A 380 -21.46 -10.52 6.92
CA VAL A 380 -20.42 -9.84 7.71
C VAL A 380 -21.04 -9.21 8.97
N ILE A 381 -20.21 -9.03 9.97
CA ILE A 381 -20.43 -8.17 11.14
C ILE A 381 -19.68 -6.89 10.86
N SER A 382 -20.38 -5.79 10.61
CA SER A 382 -19.75 -4.49 10.37
C SER A 382 -19.22 -3.87 11.67
N HIS A 383 -18.36 -2.85 11.56
CA HIS A 383 -17.86 -2.08 12.71
C HIS A 383 -19.00 -1.58 13.62
N ASP A 384 -20.04 -0.97 13.05
CA ASP A 384 -21.17 -0.44 13.84
C ASP A 384 -21.95 -1.54 14.55
N GLU A 385 -22.15 -2.68 13.88
CA GLU A 385 -22.78 -3.84 14.47
C GLU A 385 -21.90 -4.44 15.58
N ALA A 386 -20.59 -4.52 15.36
CA ALA A 386 -19.63 -5.01 16.34
C ALA A 386 -19.67 -4.16 17.61
N LYS A 387 -19.58 -2.85 17.48
CA LYS A 387 -19.63 -1.91 18.63
C LYS A 387 -20.96 -1.94 19.38
N LYS A 388 -22.04 -2.13 18.69
CA LYS A 388 -23.38 -2.17 19.31
C LYS A 388 -23.61 -3.45 20.11
N ASN A 389 -23.12 -4.58 19.62
CA ASN A 389 -23.56 -5.90 20.08
C ASN A 389 -22.52 -6.68 20.89
N TYR A 390 -21.24 -6.29 20.82
CA TYR A 390 -20.14 -7.06 21.43
C TYR A 390 -19.33 -6.21 22.39
N GLN A 391 -18.62 -6.89 23.29
CA GLN A 391 -17.75 -6.26 24.27
C GLN A 391 -16.28 -6.52 23.91
N VAL A 392 -15.46 -5.52 24.08
CA VAL A 392 -14.01 -5.61 23.93
C VAL A 392 -13.42 -6.64 24.91
N ASN A 393 -12.53 -7.51 24.43
CA ASN A 393 -11.75 -8.38 25.30
C ASN A 393 -10.69 -7.53 26.05
N PRO A 394 -10.77 -7.40 27.38
CA PRO A 394 -9.87 -6.52 28.12
C PRO A 394 -8.41 -7.00 28.11
N THR A 395 -8.16 -8.31 28.01
CA THR A 395 -6.79 -8.86 27.95
C THR A 395 -6.11 -8.50 26.63
N VAL A 396 -6.81 -8.69 25.52
CA VAL A 396 -6.27 -8.32 24.19
C VAL A 396 -6.13 -6.81 24.08
N LYS A 397 -7.09 -6.05 24.64
CA LYS A 397 -6.96 -4.58 24.67
C LYS A 397 -5.72 -4.13 25.43
N THR A 398 -5.44 -4.67 26.60
CA THR A 398 -4.22 -4.32 27.38
C THR A 398 -2.96 -4.62 26.56
N MET A 399 -2.90 -5.78 25.90
CA MET A 399 -1.77 -6.14 25.02
C MET A 399 -1.59 -5.10 23.90
N ILE A 400 -2.66 -4.69 23.24
CA ILE A 400 -2.62 -3.68 22.18
C ILE A 400 -2.22 -2.30 22.73
N ASP A 401 -2.72 -1.91 23.90
CA ASP A 401 -2.34 -0.66 24.55
C ASP A 401 -0.83 -0.63 24.87
N ASP A 402 -0.24 -1.74 25.31
CA ASP A 402 1.21 -1.88 25.54
C ASP A 402 2.02 -1.78 24.24
N ILE A 403 1.55 -2.44 23.16
CA ILE A 403 2.15 -2.33 21.81
C ILE A 403 2.10 -0.88 21.33
N GLN A 404 0.96 -0.20 21.46
CA GLN A 404 0.82 1.21 21.11
C GLN A 404 1.77 2.11 21.92
N ALA A 405 1.92 1.86 23.23
CA ALA A 405 2.83 2.62 24.08
C ALA A 405 4.28 2.43 23.64
N LYS A 406 4.70 1.21 23.32
CA LYS A 406 6.03 0.89 22.78
C LYS A 406 6.26 1.57 21.44
N TYR A 407 5.31 1.45 20.51
CA TYR A 407 5.36 2.08 19.21
C TYR A 407 5.44 3.61 19.32
N LYS A 408 4.64 4.23 20.21
CA LYS A 408 4.67 5.67 20.47
C LYS A 408 6.02 6.13 21.01
N ALA A 409 6.63 5.37 21.91
CA ALA A 409 7.96 5.67 22.42
C ALA A 409 9.02 5.63 21.32
N ASP A 410 8.94 4.68 20.38
CA ASP A 410 9.82 4.61 19.20
C ASP A 410 9.55 5.74 18.21
N SER A 411 8.29 6.04 17.92
CA SER A 411 7.87 7.09 16.98
C SER A 411 8.20 8.50 17.46
N SER A 412 8.41 8.72 18.77
CA SER A 412 8.83 10.02 19.33
C SER A 412 10.32 10.33 19.15
N LYS A 413 11.11 9.40 18.59
CA LYS A 413 12.52 9.65 18.29
C LYS A 413 12.68 10.79 17.30
N VAL A 414 13.50 11.77 17.66
CA VAL A 414 13.81 12.92 16.82
C VAL A 414 14.73 12.49 15.68
N VAL A 415 14.35 12.83 14.46
CA VAL A 415 15.16 12.65 13.23
C VAL A 415 15.90 13.94 12.92
N ILE A 416 15.20 15.07 13.01
CA ILE A 416 15.74 16.42 12.80
C ILE A 416 15.37 17.28 14.01
N GLU A 417 16.35 17.92 14.63
CA GLU A 417 16.14 18.73 15.84
C GLU A 417 15.27 19.96 15.61
N ASN A 418 15.31 20.54 14.41
CA ASN A 418 14.50 21.70 14.08
C ASN A 418 14.27 21.79 12.56
N SER A 419 13.02 21.87 12.14
CA SER A 419 12.68 22.15 10.74
C SER A 419 12.74 23.67 10.49
N PRO A 420 13.62 24.17 9.61
CA PRO A 420 13.72 25.59 9.31
C PRO A 420 12.53 26.13 8.50
N VAL A 421 11.72 25.25 7.95
CA VAL A 421 10.60 25.57 7.05
C VAL A 421 9.35 24.78 7.41
N LYS A 422 8.16 25.32 7.07
CA LYS A 422 6.93 24.56 7.04
C LYS A 422 6.91 23.74 5.74
N LEU A 423 6.74 22.41 5.81
CA LEU A 423 6.50 21.56 4.65
C LEU A 423 5.00 21.25 4.57
N SER A 424 4.33 21.84 3.60
CA SER A 424 2.86 21.82 3.54
C SER A 424 2.34 20.54 2.89
N GLY A 425 1.64 19.73 3.70
CA GLY A 425 0.85 18.58 3.28
C GLY A 425 -0.65 18.87 3.25
N ASP A 426 -1.05 20.13 3.12
CA ASP A 426 -2.45 20.49 3.01
C ASP A 426 -3.10 19.74 1.85
N ARG A 427 -4.22 19.06 2.14
CA ARG A 427 -4.93 18.22 1.18
C ARG A 427 -5.34 18.99 -0.08
N MET A 428 -5.73 20.27 0.08
CA MET A 428 -6.20 21.11 -1.02
C MET A 428 -5.04 21.63 -1.88
N ASP A 429 -3.80 21.52 -1.39
CA ASP A 429 -2.60 21.88 -2.15
C ASP A 429 -1.93 20.67 -2.80
N VAL A 430 -1.56 19.65 -2.02
CA VAL A 430 -0.80 18.48 -2.54
C VAL A 430 -1.55 17.70 -3.62
N ARG A 431 -2.85 17.88 -3.75
CA ARG A 431 -3.72 17.18 -4.71
C ARG A 431 -4.12 18.00 -5.93
N VAL A 432 -3.64 19.24 -6.03
CA VAL A 432 -4.00 20.16 -7.14
C VAL A 432 -2.81 20.88 -7.75
N ARG A 433 -1.69 21.00 -7.01
CA ARG A 433 -0.51 21.74 -7.43
C ARG A 433 0.77 21.25 -6.75
N GLU A 434 1.91 21.71 -7.25
CA GLU A 434 3.22 21.48 -6.64
C GLU A 434 3.27 22.08 -5.23
N THR A 435 3.85 21.32 -4.28
CA THR A 435 4.09 21.79 -2.91
C THR A 435 5.51 21.49 -2.48
N ASN A 436 6.01 22.22 -1.50
CA ASN A 436 7.35 21.98 -0.96
C ASN A 436 7.47 20.61 -0.24
N LEU A 437 6.40 20.13 0.40
CA LEU A 437 6.38 18.75 0.94
C LEU A 437 6.46 17.73 -0.19
N GLY A 438 5.67 17.92 -1.24
CA GLY A 438 5.74 17.06 -2.43
C GLY A 438 7.13 17.04 -3.05
N ASN A 439 7.76 18.22 -3.16
CA ASN A 439 9.12 18.34 -3.69
C ASN A 439 10.16 17.60 -2.84
N VAL A 440 10.17 17.77 -1.51
CA VAL A 440 11.15 17.12 -0.65
C VAL A 440 10.97 15.61 -0.61
N VAL A 441 9.72 15.10 -0.64
CA VAL A 441 9.46 13.66 -0.72
C VAL A 441 9.88 13.08 -2.08
N ALA A 442 9.53 13.75 -3.18
CA ALA A 442 9.95 13.32 -4.50
C ALA A 442 11.49 13.37 -4.69
N ASP A 443 12.17 14.39 -4.09
CA ASP A 443 13.62 14.46 -4.08
C ASP A 443 14.25 13.31 -3.29
N ALA A 444 13.68 12.94 -2.15
CA ALA A 444 14.12 11.78 -1.38
C ALA A 444 14.04 10.48 -2.19
N LEU A 445 12.95 10.29 -2.92
CA LEU A 445 12.81 9.14 -3.82
C LEU A 445 13.84 9.15 -4.94
N LEU A 446 14.06 10.31 -5.57
CA LEU A 446 15.04 10.42 -6.67
C LEU A 446 16.47 10.23 -6.16
N ASP A 447 16.82 10.81 -4.99
CA ASP A 447 18.12 10.64 -4.35
C ASP A 447 18.42 9.16 -4.08
N TYR A 448 17.46 8.46 -3.47
CA TYR A 448 17.53 7.01 -3.27
C TYR A 448 17.73 6.28 -4.62
N GLY A 449 16.97 6.67 -5.65
CA GLY A 449 17.03 6.10 -6.99
C GLY A 449 18.34 6.33 -7.75
N GLN A 450 19.23 7.21 -7.28
CA GLN A 450 20.54 7.43 -7.92
C GLN A 450 21.57 6.35 -7.63
N SER A 451 21.39 5.59 -6.55
CA SER A 451 22.41 4.65 -6.06
C SER A 451 21.91 3.28 -5.62
N ALA A 452 20.61 3.15 -5.33
CA ALA A 452 20.06 1.97 -4.66
C ALA A 452 19.51 0.89 -5.60
N PHE A 453 19.23 1.23 -6.85
CA PHE A 453 18.70 0.32 -7.86
C PHE A 453 19.76 -0.05 -8.90
N THR A 454 19.44 -1.03 -9.73
CA THR A 454 20.32 -1.47 -10.82
C THR A 454 20.63 -0.35 -11.80
N HIS A 455 19.68 0.53 -12.06
CA HIS A 455 19.81 1.67 -12.94
C HIS A 455 19.61 2.99 -12.18
N LYS A 456 20.35 4.03 -12.59
CA LYS A 456 20.10 5.39 -12.10
C LYS A 456 18.74 5.88 -12.59
N SER A 457 17.99 6.47 -11.69
CA SER A 457 16.65 6.96 -12.01
C SER A 457 16.71 8.33 -12.70
N ASN A 458 15.89 8.52 -13.73
CA ASN A 458 15.76 9.79 -14.45
C ASN A 458 14.85 10.76 -13.71
N LEU A 459 13.76 10.23 -13.11
CA LEU A 459 12.76 11.02 -12.41
C LEU A 459 12.14 10.23 -11.27
N ALA A 460 11.50 10.95 -10.36
CA ALA A 460 10.67 10.37 -9.31
C ALA A 460 9.32 11.07 -9.23
N VAL A 461 8.27 10.32 -8.91
CA VAL A 461 6.94 10.86 -8.65
C VAL A 461 6.33 10.22 -7.41
N THR A 462 5.50 10.98 -6.71
CA THR A 462 4.60 10.46 -5.70
C THR A 462 3.23 11.11 -5.83
N ASN A 463 2.17 10.35 -5.56
CA ASN A 463 0.82 10.87 -5.65
C ASN A 463 0.48 11.74 -4.43
N GLY A 464 -0.22 12.85 -4.67
CA GLY A 464 -0.67 13.78 -3.61
C GLY A 464 -1.60 13.11 -2.60
N GLY A 465 -2.28 12.02 -3.00
CA GLY A 465 -3.05 11.15 -2.10
C GLY A 465 -2.21 10.44 -1.05
N GLY A 466 -0.93 10.20 -1.33
CA GLY A 466 0.05 9.59 -0.44
C GLY A 466 0.58 10.50 0.66
N LEU A 467 0.44 11.83 0.50
CA LEU A 467 0.93 12.84 1.44
C LEU A 467 -0.22 13.29 2.36
N ARG A 468 -0.11 13.07 3.67
CA ARG A 468 -1.28 13.12 4.54
C ARG A 468 -1.22 14.15 5.65
N GLU A 469 -0.04 14.69 6.00
CA GLU A 469 0.14 15.61 7.10
C GLU A 469 1.20 16.67 6.78
N THR A 470 1.18 17.79 7.50
CA THR A 470 2.10 18.92 7.37
C THR A 470 3.20 18.83 8.43
N ILE A 471 4.45 19.03 8.04
CA ILE A 471 5.56 19.22 8.98
C ILE A 471 5.67 20.70 9.37
N ALA A 472 5.57 20.96 10.66
CA ALA A 472 5.58 22.32 11.20
C ALA A 472 6.99 22.94 11.19
N LYS A 473 7.06 24.24 10.90
CA LYS A 473 8.29 25.04 11.05
C LYS A 473 8.68 25.21 12.53
N ASP A 474 9.98 25.37 12.76
CA ASP A 474 10.58 25.66 14.08
C ASP A 474 10.25 24.60 15.16
N LYS A 475 10.11 23.36 14.73
CA LYS A 475 9.89 22.18 15.59
C LYS A 475 10.78 21.03 15.17
N PRO A 476 11.10 20.10 16.09
CA PRO A 476 11.71 18.83 15.73
C PRO A 476 10.84 18.08 14.73
N ILE A 477 11.47 17.33 13.83
CA ILE A 477 10.82 16.30 13.03
C ILE A 477 11.09 14.96 13.68
N THR A 478 10.06 14.29 14.13
CA THR A 478 10.14 12.97 14.72
C THR A 478 9.86 11.87 13.71
N LYS A 479 10.22 10.64 14.03
CA LYS A 479 9.81 9.47 13.25
C LYS A 479 8.28 9.39 13.10
N GLY A 480 7.54 9.79 14.14
CA GLY A 480 6.07 9.87 14.10
C GLY A 480 5.52 10.89 13.11
N ASP A 481 6.17 12.06 12.98
CA ASP A 481 5.78 13.07 12.00
C ASP A 481 5.99 12.55 10.57
N ILE A 482 7.11 11.85 10.32
CA ILE A 482 7.39 11.23 9.02
C ILE A 482 6.34 10.17 8.66
N ILE A 483 6.00 9.31 9.61
CA ILE A 483 4.94 8.30 9.45
C ILE A 483 3.57 8.96 9.24
N ALA A 484 3.29 10.08 9.91
CA ALA A 484 2.04 10.82 9.70
C ALA A 484 1.95 11.42 8.28
N VAL A 485 3.07 11.85 7.71
CA VAL A 485 3.16 12.27 6.31
C VAL A 485 2.94 11.10 5.35
N LEU A 486 3.55 9.93 5.61
CA LEU A 486 3.59 8.75 4.74
C LEU A 486 3.02 7.50 5.45
N PRO A 487 1.72 7.48 5.81
CA PRO A 487 1.18 6.47 6.75
C PRO A 487 0.85 5.11 6.12
N PHE A 488 0.98 4.95 4.81
CA PHE A 488 0.49 3.77 4.10
C PHE A 488 1.48 2.59 4.11
N GLY A 489 2.72 2.80 4.57
CA GLY A 489 3.75 1.76 4.58
C GLY A 489 4.22 1.33 3.18
N ASN A 490 3.93 2.15 2.15
CA ASN A 490 4.35 1.87 0.78
C ASN A 490 5.87 1.76 0.68
N SER A 491 6.36 0.79 -0.09
CA SER A 491 7.77 0.68 -0.46
C SER A 491 8.12 1.59 -1.63
N VAL A 492 9.41 1.93 -1.75
CA VAL A 492 9.94 2.62 -2.93
C VAL A 492 10.13 1.60 -4.05
N ALA A 493 9.70 1.92 -5.25
CA ALA A 493 9.85 1.05 -6.41
C ALA A 493 10.46 1.81 -7.59
N GLN A 494 11.40 1.17 -8.32
CA GLN A 494 11.87 1.64 -9.61
C GLN A 494 11.24 0.80 -10.72
N ILE A 495 10.70 1.47 -11.73
CA ILE A 495 10.14 0.84 -12.92
C ILE A 495 10.81 1.38 -14.19
N GLN A 496 10.92 0.52 -15.18
CA GLN A 496 11.33 0.91 -16.53
C GLN A 496 10.09 1.31 -17.32
N VAL A 497 10.08 2.52 -17.86
CA VAL A 497 8.95 3.10 -18.60
C VAL A 497 9.41 3.68 -19.93
N THR A 498 8.52 3.75 -20.90
CA THR A 498 8.76 4.52 -22.14
C THR A 498 8.43 6.00 -21.91
N GLY A 499 8.98 6.89 -22.74
CA GLY A 499 8.56 8.29 -22.71
C GLY A 499 7.07 8.48 -23.01
N GLN A 500 6.45 7.58 -23.77
CA GLN A 500 4.99 7.59 -23.94
C GLN A 500 4.26 7.30 -22.61
N ASN A 501 4.72 6.31 -21.83
CA ASN A 501 4.15 6.05 -20.49
C ASN A 501 4.27 7.27 -19.57
N ILE A 502 5.41 7.99 -19.62
CA ILE A 502 5.60 9.23 -18.85
C ILE A 502 4.62 10.31 -19.29
N HIS A 503 4.46 10.50 -20.61
CA HIS A 503 3.48 11.46 -21.14
C HIS A 503 2.05 11.12 -20.65
N ASP A 504 1.63 9.87 -20.80
CA ASP A 504 0.29 9.41 -20.42
C ASP A 504 0.08 9.48 -18.91
N MET A 505 1.12 9.23 -18.13
CA MET A 505 1.14 9.42 -16.68
C MET A 505 0.81 10.88 -16.30
N PHE A 506 1.44 11.86 -16.95
CA PHE A 506 1.14 13.28 -16.69
C PHE A 506 -0.23 13.70 -17.25
N VAL A 507 -0.68 13.16 -18.37
CA VAL A 507 -2.06 13.35 -18.85
C VAL A 507 -3.06 12.87 -17.80
N LYS A 508 -2.81 11.69 -17.21
CA LYS A 508 -3.66 11.14 -16.12
C LYS A 508 -3.61 12.03 -14.88
N SER A 509 -2.42 12.43 -14.43
CA SER A 509 -2.23 13.29 -13.26
C SER A 509 -2.99 14.61 -13.36
N LEU A 510 -2.97 15.23 -14.55
CA LEU A 510 -3.55 16.54 -14.83
C LEU A 510 -4.97 16.44 -15.44
N GLY A 511 -5.58 15.26 -15.41
CA GLY A 511 -6.86 14.99 -16.06
C GLY A 511 -8.11 15.40 -15.28
N SER A 512 -7.99 15.89 -14.05
CA SER A 512 -9.13 16.32 -13.22
C SER A 512 -9.93 17.45 -13.87
N ILE A 513 -11.21 17.57 -13.52
CA ILE A 513 -12.03 18.70 -13.94
C ILE A 513 -11.59 19.99 -13.25
N LEU A 514 -12.04 21.14 -13.76
CA LEU A 514 -11.75 22.43 -13.13
C LEU A 514 -12.53 22.59 -11.83
N GLN A 515 -11.86 23.11 -10.81
CA GLN A 515 -12.46 23.43 -9.54
C GLN A 515 -13.39 24.64 -9.67
N VAL A 516 -14.56 24.55 -9.06
CA VAL A 516 -15.51 25.66 -8.99
C VAL A 516 -15.89 25.95 -7.53
N ASP A 517 -16.14 27.22 -7.22
CA ASP A 517 -16.66 27.63 -5.91
C ASP A 517 -18.17 27.33 -5.79
N GLU A 518 -18.75 27.62 -4.62
CA GLU A 518 -20.16 27.40 -4.33
C GLU A 518 -21.10 28.17 -5.29
N SER A 519 -20.61 29.23 -5.95
CA SER A 519 -21.35 30.00 -6.96
C SER A 519 -21.20 29.43 -8.37
N GLY A 520 -20.43 28.38 -8.56
CA GLY A 520 -20.11 27.79 -9.86
C GLY A 520 -19.05 28.56 -10.63
N LYS A 521 -18.30 29.46 -9.99
CA LYS A 521 -17.20 30.20 -10.61
C LYS A 521 -15.91 29.41 -10.46
N THR A 522 -15.12 29.34 -11.53
CA THR A 522 -13.80 28.69 -11.53
C THR A 522 -12.87 29.31 -10.49
N VAL A 523 -12.27 28.45 -9.65
CA VAL A 523 -11.24 28.83 -8.69
C VAL A 523 -9.92 28.99 -9.43
N LEU A 524 -9.19 30.06 -9.15
CA LEU A 524 -7.92 30.39 -9.79
C LEU A 524 -6.79 30.32 -8.76
N ASP A 525 -5.60 29.91 -9.24
CA ASP A 525 -4.36 30.04 -8.48
C ASP A 525 -3.89 31.52 -8.39
N GLU A 526 -2.77 31.76 -7.71
CA GLU A 526 -2.14 33.08 -7.55
C GLU A 526 -1.68 33.69 -8.88
N ASN A 527 -1.49 32.89 -9.93
CA ASN A 527 -1.12 33.31 -11.28
C ASN A 527 -2.37 33.53 -12.18
N GLY A 528 -3.56 33.29 -11.64
CA GLY A 528 -4.82 33.40 -12.37
C GLY A 528 -5.08 32.23 -13.32
N GLN A 529 -4.42 31.07 -13.11
CA GLN A 529 -4.74 29.84 -13.85
C GLN A 529 -5.84 29.07 -13.10
N PRO A 530 -6.79 28.46 -13.82
CA PRO A 530 -7.79 27.60 -13.21
C PRO A 530 -7.15 26.44 -12.42
N LEU A 531 -7.60 26.23 -11.18
CA LEU A 531 -7.23 25.05 -10.39
C LEU A 531 -8.03 23.82 -10.84
N LEU A 532 -7.43 22.67 -10.66
CA LEU A 532 -8.10 21.38 -10.86
C LEU A 532 -8.83 20.97 -9.58
N GLU A 533 -9.89 20.17 -9.70
CA GLU A 533 -10.47 19.49 -8.55
C GLU A 533 -9.44 18.57 -7.89
N PRO A 534 -9.37 18.54 -6.54
CA PRO A 534 -8.41 17.75 -5.81
C PRO A 534 -8.47 16.27 -6.17
N SER A 535 -7.36 15.72 -6.67
CA SER A 535 -7.22 14.34 -7.04
C SER A 535 -6.11 13.66 -6.24
N GLY A 536 -6.36 12.46 -5.70
CA GLY A 536 -5.31 11.64 -5.10
C GLY A 536 -4.17 11.35 -6.06
N GLY A 537 -4.49 11.25 -7.36
CA GLY A 537 -3.53 10.98 -8.43
C GLY A 537 -2.78 12.21 -8.94
N PHE A 538 -2.93 13.42 -8.39
CA PHE A 538 -2.04 14.53 -8.75
C PHE A 538 -0.61 14.22 -8.31
N LEU A 539 0.35 14.31 -9.24
CA LEU A 539 1.73 13.89 -8.98
C LEU A 539 2.61 15.05 -8.51
N GLN A 540 3.33 14.80 -7.43
CA GLN A 540 4.47 15.59 -6.97
C GLN A 540 5.74 15.00 -7.59
N VAL A 541 6.67 15.84 -8.08
CA VAL A 541 7.66 15.43 -9.08
C VAL A 541 9.07 15.81 -8.68
N SER A 542 10.05 14.96 -8.98
CA SER A 542 11.47 15.28 -9.03
C SER A 542 12.12 14.74 -10.30
N GLY A 543 13.14 15.40 -10.82
CA GLY A 543 13.81 15.00 -12.07
C GLY A 543 13.01 15.27 -13.34
N ALA A 544 11.85 15.90 -13.26
CA ALA A 544 11.11 16.36 -14.45
C ALA A 544 10.58 17.78 -14.26
N ARG A 545 10.29 18.45 -15.36
CA ARG A 545 9.56 19.72 -15.45
C ARG A 545 8.40 19.54 -16.40
N VAL A 546 7.20 19.91 -15.96
CA VAL A 546 5.97 19.75 -16.73
C VAL A 546 5.26 21.09 -16.80
N TYR A 547 5.14 21.65 -18.00
CA TYR A 547 4.36 22.85 -18.27
C TYR A 547 2.99 22.43 -18.76
N TYR A 548 1.95 22.99 -18.16
CA TYR A 548 0.57 22.63 -18.53
C TYR A 548 -0.38 23.82 -18.46
N ASP A 549 -1.43 23.78 -19.28
CA ASP A 549 -2.48 24.79 -19.39
C ASP A 549 -3.83 24.15 -19.04
N THR A 550 -4.36 24.48 -17.86
CA THR A 550 -5.64 23.94 -17.36
C THR A 550 -6.86 24.42 -18.13
N THR A 551 -6.72 25.47 -18.95
CA THR A 551 -7.81 25.95 -19.81
C THR A 551 -8.08 25.04 -21.00
N LEU A 552 -7.14 24.14 -21.31
CA LEU A 552 -7.27 23.18 -22.40
C LEU A 552 -8.00 21.89 -21.97
N PRO A 553 -8.58 21.15 -22.92
CA PRO A 553 -9.05 19.78 -22.65
C PRO A 553 -7.97 18.92 -22.03
N ALA A 554 -8.35 18.01 -21.14
CA ALA A 554 -7.43 17.22 -20.31
C ALA A 554 -6.27 16.56 -21.10
N GLU A 555 -6.58 15.98 -22.24
CA GLU A 555 -5.63 15.33 -23.15
C GLU A 555 -4.67 16.28 -23.90
N LYS A 556 -4.89 17.59 -23.79
CA LYS A 556 -4.08 18.65 -24.45
C LYS A 556 -3.44 19.62 -23.49
N ARG A 557 -3.57 19.38 -22.17
CA ARG A 557 -3.06 20.32 -21.15
C ARG A 557 -1.55 20.41 -21.13
N ILE A 558 -0.85 19.33 -21.45
CA ILE A 558 0.62 19.29 -21.43
C ILE A 558 1.15 20.14 -22.59
N LEU A 559 1.98 21.12 -22.26
CA LEU A 559 2.66 21.98 -23.20
C LEU A 559 4.10 21.53 -23.45
N SER A 560 4.81 21.06 -22.41
CA SER A 560 6.15 20.48 -22.49
C SER A 560 6.41 19.58 -21.28
N ILE A 561 7.24 18.56 -21.49
CA ILE A 561 7.83 17.74 -20.44
C ILE A 561 9.33 17.66 -20.71
N ASP A 562 10.15 18.02 -19.72
CA ASP A 562 11.59 17.87 -19.76
C ASP A 562 12.05 16.92 -18.66
N ILE A 563 12.91 15.96 -18.98
CA ILE A 563 13.38 14.91 -18.07
C ILE A 563 14.85 15.11 -17.73
N PHE A 564 15.18 14.92 -16.46
CA PHE A 564 16.56 14.92 -15.98
C PHE A 564 17.33 13.71 -16.53
N ASP A 565 18.49 13.97 -17.09
CA ASP A 565 19.44 12.95 -17.51
C ASP A 565 20.55 12.81 -16.46
N PRO A 566 20.59 11.72 -15.70
CA PRO A 566 21.55 11.54 -14.62
C PRO A 566 23.00 11.39 -15.10
N GLU A 567 23.24 11.06 -16.39
CA GLU A 567 24.59 10.93 -16.95
C GLU A 567 25.20 12.28 -17.30
N THR A 568 24.40 13.17 -17.86
CA THR A 568 24.84 14.51 -18.26
C THR A 568 24.56 15.58 -17.21
N GLY A 569 23.67 15.28 -16.26
CA GLY A 569 23.21 16.24 -15.24
C GLY A 569 22.36 17.37 -15.82
N THR A 570 21.72 17.19 -16.98
CA THR A 570 20.91 18.21 -17.66
C THR A 570 19.49 17.75 -17.90
N TYR A 571 18.55 18.70 -18.06
CA TYR A 571 17.20 18.40 -18.50
C TYR A 571 17.15 18.34 -20.03
N LYS A 572 16.42 17.36 -20.56
CA LYS A 572 16.19 17.16 -21.99
C LYS A 572 14.70 17.02 -22.27
N PRO A 573 14.21 17.53 -23.40
CA PRO A 573 12.83 17.29 -23.82
C PRO A 573 12.53 15.78 -23.83
N LEU A 574 11.35 15.40 -23.31
CA LEU A 574 10.89 14.02 -23.30
C LEU A 574 10.86 13.45 -24.72
N ASN A 575 11.55 12.33 -24.92
CA ASN A 575 11.45 11.54 -26.14
C ASN A 575 10.51 10.36 -25.89
N THR A 576 9.33 10.35 -26.48
CA THR A 576 8.29 9.33 -26.27
C THR A 576 8.75 7.91 -26.63
N ASN A 577 9.78 7.76 -27.47
CA ASN A 577 10.31 6.46 -27.92
C ASN A 577 11.50 5.97 -27.09
N GLU A 578 12.03 6.78 -26.18
CA GLU A 578 13.13 6.38 -25.31
C GLU A 578 12.64 5.68 -24.05
N THR A 579 13.56 4.97 -23.41
CA THR A 579 13.34 4.28 -22.13
C THR A 579 13.91 5.12 -21.01
N TYR A 580 13.14 5.21 -19.92
CA TYR A 580 13.48 5.94 -18.70
C TYR A 580 13.31 5.04 -17.48
N TYR A 581 13.99 5.38 -16.40
CA TYR A 581 13.83 4.74 -15.09
C TYR A 581 13.15 5.70 -14.13
N LEU A 582 11.94 5.33 -13.73
CA LEU A 582 11.07 6.10 -12.83
C LEU A 582 11.08 5.49 -11.44
N VAL A 583 11.34 6.30 -10.41
CA VAL A 583 11.11 5.91 -9.02
C VAL A 583 9.76 6.43 -8.56
N THR A 584 9.02 5.57 -7.88
CA THR A 584 7.73 5.92 -7.28
C THR A 584 7.43 4.99 -6.10
N ASN A 585 6.21 5.00 -5.58
CA ASN A 585 5.77 4.01 -4.60
C ASN A 585 5.22 2.75 -5.28
N ASP A 586 5.22 1.64 -4.56
CA ASP A 586 4.71 0.34 -5.00
C ASP A 586 3.24 0.39 -5.44
N PHE A 587 2.39 1.20 -4.78
CA PHE A 587 1.00 1.42 -5.15
C PHE A 587 0.85 2.01 -6.56
N LEU A 588 1.59 3.09 -6.90
CA LEU A 588 1.58 3.64 -8.26
C LEU A 588 2.21 2.69 -9.28
N ALA A 589 3.31 2.03 -8.89
CA ALA A 589 3.99 1.04 -9.73
C ALA A 589 3.12 -0.19 -10.04
N ALA A 590 2.09 -0.45 -9.23
CA ALA A 590 1.07 -1.48 -9.47
C ALA A 590 -0.15 -0.96 -10.25
N GLY A 591 -0.13 0.30 -10.70
CA GLY A 591 -1.26 0.91 -11.43
C GLY A 591 -2.30 1.59 -10.52
N GLY A 592 -1.99 1.77 -9.23
CA GLY A 592 -2.83 2.48 -8.27
C GLY A 592 -3.23 3.87 -8.74
N ASP A 593 -4.32 4.43 -8.24
CA ASP A 593 -4.95 5.68 -8.70
C ASP A 593 -5.26 5.69 -10.22
N GLY A 594 -5.28 4.52 -10.87
CA GLY A 594 -5.53 4.36 -12.29
C GLY A 594 -4.34 4.67 -13.20
N PHE A 595 -3.11 4.59 -12.66
CA PHE A 595 -1.86 4.72 -13.43
C PHE A 595 -1.46 3.40 -14.11
N THR A 596 -2.37 2.80 -14.83
CA THR A 596 -2.19 1.48 -15.47
C THR A 596 -1.00 1.42 -16.44
N MET A 597 -0.54 2.56 -16.96
CA MET A 597 0.65 2.65 -17.80
C MET A 597 1.98 2.43 -17.06
N LEU A 598 1.95 2.41 -15.72
CA LEU A 598 3.14 2.22 -14.89
C LEU A 598 3.35 0.76 -14.47
N GLY A 599 2.39 -0.13 -14.77
CA GLY A 599 2.51 -1.56 -14.47
C GLY A 599 3.67 -2.22 -15.23
N GLY A 600 4.34 -3.17 -14.60
CA GLY A 600 5.43 -3.92 -15.22
C GLY A 600 6.46 -4.42 -14.21
N PRO A 601 7.55 -5.04 -14.69
CA PRO A 601 8.66 -5.45 -13.82
C PRO A 601 9.23 -4.26 -13.08
N ARG A 602 9.50 -4.45 -11.79
CA ARG A 602 9.98 -3.40 -10.89
C ARG A 602 11.05 -3.92 -9.93
N GLU A 603 11.94 -3.04 -9.52
CA GLU A 603 12.79 -3.24 -8.34
C GLU A 603 12.16 -2.50 -7.17
N GLU A 604 12.11 -3.12 -6.00
CA GLU A 604 11.59 -2.49 -4.79
C GLU A 604 12.70 -2.24 -3.77
N GLY A 605 12.53 -1.17 -3.01
CA GLY A 605 13.43 -0.73 -1.93
C GLY A 605 12.73 -0.76 -0.56
N PRO A 606 13.29 -0.07 0.43
CA PRO A 606 12.68 0.13 1.74
C PRO A 606 11.36 0.90 1.67
N SER A 607 10.67 0.99 2.80
CA SER A 607 9.48 1.83 2.91
C SER A 607 9.79 3.30 2.66
N MET A 608 8.86 4.03 2.07
CA MET A 608 9.01 5.45 1.75
C MET A 608 9.35 6.31 2.97
N ASP A 609 8.76 6.00 4.13
CA ASP A 609 9.03 6.69 5.38
C ASP A 609 10.49 6.52 5.83
N THR A 610 11.07 5.34 5.63
CA THR A 610 12.49 5.08 5.89
C THR A 610 13.39 5.89 4.95
N VAL A 611 13.11 5.88 3.64
CA VAL A 611 13.87 6.64 2.65
C VAL A 611 13.75 8.14 2.90
N PHE A 612 12.55 8.62 3.22
CA PHE A 612 12.32 10.02 3.54
C PHE A 612 13.04 10.45 4.82
N ALA A 613 12.99 9.61 5.89
CA ALA A 613 13.72 9.87 7.11
C ALA A 613 15.23 9.99 6.90
N ASP A 614 15.82 9.09 6.11
CA ASP A 614 17.25 9.11 5.78
C ASP A 614 17.61 10.38 5.00
N TYR A 615 16.86 10.72 3.96
CA TYR A 615 17.05 11.93 3.18
C TYR A 615 17.04 13.21 4.03
N LEU A 616 16.08 13.33 4.95
CA LEU A 616 15.97 14.48 5.83
C LEU A 616 17.24 14.70 6.68
N THR A 617 18.00 13.65 7.00
CA THR A 617 19.23 13.78 7.84
C THR A 617 20.36 14.54 7.16
N HIS A 618 20.35 14.64 5.84
CA HIS A 618 21.41 15.29 5.04
C HIS A 618 20.90 16.38 4.09
N ALA A 619 19.58 16.54 3.95
CA ALA A 619 18.98 17.54 3.09
C ALA A 619 19.04 18.94 3.70
N ASP A 620 19.33 19.94 2.86
CA ASP A 620 19.15 21.35 3.23
C ASP A 620 17.69 21.75 3.04
N LEU A 621 16.91 21.68 4.12
CA LEU A 621 15.50 21.99 4.10
C LEU A 621 15.18 23.46 3.80
N SER A 622 16.15 24.38 3.95
CA SER A 622 15.94 25.80 3.67
C SER A 622 15.61 26.06 2.18
N LYS A 623 16.00 25.14 1.30
CA LYS A 623 15.66 25.17 -0.14
C LYS A 623 14.16 25.05 -0.42
N TYR A 624 13.42 24.49 0.51
CA TYR A 624 11.99 24.27 0.41
C TYR A 624 11.17 25.36 1.13
N ALA A 625 11.71 26.57 1.25
CA ALA A 625 11.04 27.66 1.97
C ALA A 625 9.75 28.13 1.30
N VAL A 626 9.61 27.97 -0.03
CA VAL A 626 8.41 28.33 -0.78
C VAL A 626 7.43 27.16 -0.76
N ILE A 627 6.23 27.38 -0.22
CA ILE A 627 5.22 26.30 -0.05
C ILE A 627 4.68 25.80 -1.38
N ASN A 628 4.37 26.70 -2.31
CA ASN A 628 3.88 26.40 -3.66
C ASN A 628 4.87 26.97 -4.70
N PRO A 629 6.00 26.27 -4.98
CA PRO A 629 7.10 26.84 -5.75
C PRO A 629 6.82 26.99 -7.24
N ASN A 630 5.87 26.23 -7.84
CA ASN A 630 5.52 26.24 -9.26
C ASN A 630 6.76 26.18 -10.17
N SER A 631 7.65 25.23 -9.89
CA SER A 631 8.96 25.10 -10.55
C SER A 631 9.17 23.77 -11.27
N ARG A 632 8.35 22.76 -10.95
CA ARG A 632 8.43 21.41 -11.52
C ARG A 632 7.13 21.03 -12.23
N THR A 633 5.99 21.36 -11.65
CA THR A 633 4.67 21.17 -12.23
C THR A 633 4.04 22.55 -12.39
N ILE A 634 4.21 23.13 -13.57
CA ILE A 634 4.05 24.57 -13.82
C ILE A 634 2.74 24.83 -14.57
N SER A 635 1.76 25.39 -13.85
CA SER A 635 0.49 25.84 -14.43
C SER A 635 0.71 27.19 -15.12
N ILE A 636 0.50 27.24 -16.43
CA ILE A 636 0.78 28.42 -17.26
C ILE A 636 -0.14 28.44 -18.48
N SER A 637 -0.57 29.63 -18.92
CA SER A 637 -1.32 29.71 -20.18
C SER A 637 -0.45 29.39 -21.38
N SER A 638 -1.03 28.81 -22.42
CA SER A 638 -0.33 28.51 -23.68
C SER A 638 0.30 29.77 -24.30
N ALA A 639 -0.31 30.94 -24.12
CA ALA A 639 0.20 32.21 -24.61
C ALA A 639 1.46 32.68 -23.85
N ASP A 640 1.44 32.57 -22.51
CA ASP A 640 2.58 32.90 -21.66
C ASP A 640 3.74 31.93 -21.87
N PHE A 641 3.44 30.63 -22.01
CA PHE A 641 4.44 29.60 -22.34
C PHE A 641 5.13 29.91 -23.70
N ALA A 642 4.35 30.26 -24.74
CA ALA A 642 4.92 30.65 -26.02
C ALA A 642 5.76 31.93 -25.95
N ALA A 643 5.41 32.85 -25.04
CA ALA A 643 6.19 34.07 -24.80
C ALA A 643 7.52 33.80 -24.08
N LEU A 644 7.53 32.86 -23.11
CA LEU A 644 8.75 32.39 -22.43
C LEU A 644 9.74 31.80 -23.46
N ASN A 645 9.27 30.88 -24.30
CA ASN A 645 10.13 30.22 -25.32
C ASN A 645 10.69 31.22 -26.34
N LYS A 646 9.98 32.30 -26.68
CA LYS A 646 10.48 33.34 -27.58
C LYS A 646 11.55 34.20 -26.95
N LYS A 647 11.43 34.51 -25.66
CA LYS A 647 12.35 35.33 -24.90
C LYS A 647 13.70 34.60 -24.71
N GLU A 648 13.63 33.33 -24.40
CA GLU A 648 14.80 32.47 -24.23
C GLU A 648 15.60 32.31 -25.52
N ASN A 649 14.93 32.11 -26.65
CA ASN A 649 15.56 32.00 -27.95
C ASN A 649 16.18 33.34 -28.45
N ALA A 650 15.80 34.49 -27.88
CA ALA A 650 16.27 35.80 -28.26
C ALA A 650 17.52 36.29 -27.45
N GLU A 651 17.65 35.80 -26.20
CA GLU A 651 18.73 36.27 -25.29
C GLU A 651 20.01 35.43 -25.37
N ASP A 652 19.95 34.14 -25.77
CA ASP A 652 21.14 33.29 -26.07
C ASP A 652 20.78 32.09 -26.95
N PRO A 653 21.21 32.02 -28.21
CA PRO A 653 20.99 30.84 -29.04
C PRO A 653 21.79 29.61 -28.58
N THR A 654 22.69 29.75 -27.58
CA THR A 654 23.42 28.64 -26.94
C THR A 654 22.97 28.44 -25.50
N PHE A 655 22.11 29.31 -24.97
CA PHE A 655 21.61 29.24 -23.61
C PHE A 655 20.49 28.21 -23.55
N ASN A 656 20.78 27.10 -22.90
CA ASN A 656 19.73 26.16 -22.44
C ASN A 656 19.25 26.63 -21.06
N PRO A 657 18.07 27.29 -20.95
CA PRO A 657 17.56 27.85 -19.70
C PRO A 657 17.23 26.73 -18.64
N LEU A 658 17.36 25.52 -19.08
CA LEU A 658 17.07 24.30 -18.35
C LEU A 658 18.32 23.64 -17.76
N SER A 659 19.46 24.38 -17.71
CA SER A 659 20.68 23.86 -17.04
C SER A 659 20.40 23.66 -15.55
N PRO A 660 20.53 22.45 -15.04
CA PRO A 660 20.02 22.04 -13.75
C PRO A 660 20.86 22.52 -12.59
N VAL A 661 20.22 22.65 -11.45
CA VAL A 661 20.91 22.41 -10.17
C VAL A 661 20.93 20.89 -10.02
N THR A 662 22.05 20.24 -10.34
CA THR A 662 22.24 18.82 -10.08
C THR A 662 22.39 18.57 -8.58
N PRO A 663 21.95 17.42 -8.04
CA PRO A 663 22.31 17.01 -6.66
C PRO A 663 23.84 17.04 -6.41
N SER A 664 24.66 16.71 -7.43
CA SER A 664 26.13 16.76 -7.33
C SER A 664 26.70 18.18 -7.34
N SER A 665 26.09 19.15 -8.02
CA SER A 665 26.56 20.55 -7.99
C SER A 665 26.28 21.21 -6.65
N VAL A 666 25.28 20.71 -5.92
CA VAL A 666 24.99 21.13 -4.53
C VAL A 666 26.09 20.70 -3.58
N ALA A 667 26.74 19.57 -3.78
CA ALA A 667 27.83 19.08 -2.96
C ALA A 667 29.15 19.86 -3.20
N GLU A 668 29.35 20.43 -4.39
CA GLU A 668 30.53 21.30 -4.68
C GLU A 668 30.30 22.76 -4.27
N ASP A 669 29.06 23.28 -4.39
CA ASP A 669 28.72 24.66 -3.98
C ASP A 669 28.67 24.85 -2.46
N LEU A 670 28.53 23.77 -1.67
CA LEU A 670 28.67 23.81 -0.19
C LEU A 670 30.09 24.14 0.28
N LYS A 671 31.10 24.10 -0.60
CA LYS A 671 32.47 24.51 -0.27
C LYS A 671 32.73 26.00 -0.50
N THR A 672 31.79 26.73 -1.10
CA THR A 672 31.93 28.18 -1.33
C THR A 672 30.66 28.88 -0.84
N THR A 673 30.77 29.53 0.31
CA THR A 673 29.74 30.34 0.95
C THR A 673 29.30 31.53 0.09
N LYS A 674 28.30 31.34 -0.81
CA LYS A 674 27.47 32.44 -1.35
C LYS A 674 26.07 31.93 -1.71
N PRO A 675 25.01 32.67 -1.36
CA PRO A 675 23.62 32.24 -1.61
C PRO A 675 23.25 32.28 -3.08
N VAL A 676 22.49 31.29 -3.53
CA VAL A 676 21.91 31.22 -4.87
C VAL A 676 20.63 32.05 -4.89
N VAL A 677 20.53 32.98 -5.81
CA VAL A 677 19.36 33.86 -6.01
C VAL A 677 18.52 33.40 -7.18
N SER A 678 17.24 33.22 -6.97
CA SER A 678 16.25 32.95 -8.03
C SER A 678 15.85 34.26 -8.75
N LYS A 679 15.84 34.28 -10.07
CA LYS A 679 15.36 35.42 -10.85
C LYS A 679 13.85 35.35 -11.01
N VAL A 680 13.18 36.45 -10.69
CA VAL A 680 11.75 36.61 -10.93
C VAL A 680 11.56 37.14 -12.35
N VAL A 681 10.83 36.41 -13.18
CA VAL A 681 10.45 36.85 -14.52
C VAL A 681 8.98 37.24 -14.52
N THR A 682 8.70 38.47 -14.89
CA THR A 682 7.34 38.99 -15.03
C THR A 682 6.94 39.01 -16.50
N THR A 683 5.85 38.33 -16.84
CA THR A 683 5.31 38.37 -18.22
C THR A 683 4.74 39.75 -18.56
N PRO A 684 4.53 40.04 -19.84
CA PRO A 684 3.91 41.31 -20.27
C PRO A 684 2.53 41.61 -19.61
N ASN A 685 1.86 40.59 -19.09
CA ASN A 685 0.58 40.66 -18.40
C ASN A 685 0.70 40.81 -16.88
N GLY A 686 1.92 41.06 -16.34
CA GLY A 686 2.15 41.27 -14.90
C GLY A 686 2.24 39.99 -14.06
N LYS A 687 2.25 38.80 -14.66
CA LYS A 687 2.40 37.51 -13.94
C LYS A 687 3.86 37.26 -13.59
N VAL A 688 4.08 36.72 -12.41
CA VAL A 688 5.40 36.53 -11.81
C VAL A 688 5.76 35.04 -11.82
N PHE A 689 6.91 34.69 -12.41
CA PHE A 689 7.48 33.34 -12.38
C PHE A 689 8.87 33.37 -11.78
N PHE A 690 9.22 32.36 -11.00
CA PHE A 690 10.56 32.22 -10.41
C PHE A 690 11.41 31.31 -11.29
N VAL A 691 12.46 31.87 -11.88
CA VAL A 691 13.43 31.13 -12.67
C VAL A 691 14.78 31.21 -11.97
N SER A 692 15.39 30.07 -11.66
CA SER A 692 16.70 30.01 -11.02
C SER A 692 17.80 30.37 -12.03
N THR A 693 18.44 31.52 -11.86
CA THR A 693 19.64 31.89 -12.61
C THR A 693 20.78 32.20 -11.65
N ARG A 694 21.99 31.75 -12.00
CA ARG A 694 23.23 32.13 -11.30
C ARG A 694 23.54 33.61 -11.57
N ASN A 695 23.76 34.38 -10.48
CA ASN A 695 24.26 35.74 -10.40
C ASN A 695 23.37 36.88 -10.91
N GLU A 696 22.60 37.49 -9.96
CA GLU A 696 22.61 38.94 -9.74
C GLU A 696 21.85 39.33 -8.46
N ALA A 697 22.38 40.24 -7.81
CA ALA A 697 22.24 41.01 -6.58
C ALA A 697 20.96 40.98 -5.72
N LEU A 698 21.22 40.77 -4.44
CA LEU A 698 20.40 40.82 -3.22
C LEU A 698 19.56 42.11 -2.95
N LYS A 699 19.47 43.08 -3.84
CA LYS A 699 18.75 44.35 -3.56
C LYS A 699 17.26 44.35 -3.91
N GLU A 700 16.76 43.39 -4.68
CA GLU A 700 15.34 43.35 -5.08
C GLU A 700 14.49 42.40 -4.20
N THR A 701 15.10 41.44 -3.52
CA THR A 701 14.36 40.49 -2.66
C THR A 701 13.82 41.12 -1.36
N GLU A 702 14.46 42.16 -0.84
CA GLU A 702 13.91 42.89 0.33
C GLU A 702 12.61 43.65 0.02
N LYS A 703 12.43 44.13 -1.22
CA LYS A 703 11.23 44.84 -1.62
C LYS A 703 10.01 43.93 -1.82
N VAL A 704 10.21 42.69 -2.22
CA VAL A 704 9.13 41.71 -2.42
C VAL A 704 8.67 41.13 -1.07
N ALA A 705 9.59 40.93 -0.13
CA ALA A 705 9.24 40.51 1.24
C ALA A 705 8.44 41.60 1.99
N GLU A 706 8.72 42.91 1.80
CA GLU A 706 7.93 43.99 2.40
C GLU A 706 6.55 44.13 1.76
N ALA A 707 6.39 43.80 0.48
CA ALA A 707 5.07 43.86 -0.19
C ALA A 707 4.13 42.73 0.22
N SER A 708 4.66 41.55 0.59
CA SER A 708 3.84 40.46 1.10
C SER A 708 3.46 40.60 2.58
N ALA A 709 4.21 41.41 3.33
CA ALA A 709 3.93 41.67 4.76
C ALA A 709 2.87 42.75 5.00
N GLN A 710 2.43 43.48 3.98
CA GLN A 710 1.46 44.59 4.12
C GLN A 710 0.03 44.26 3.74
N THR A 711 -0.34 43.03 3.42
CA THR A 711 -1.74 42.68 3.03
C THR A 711 -2.38 41.70 4.02
N GLU A 712 -2.06 41.72 5.30
CA GLU A 712 -2.91 41.15 6.34
C GLU A 712 -3.75 42.25 7.03
N VAL A 713 -4.84 42.64 6.41
CA VAL A 713 -5.99 43.27 7.11
C VAL A 713 -7.14 42.28 6.97
N LEU A 714 -7.39 41.54 8.04
CA LEU A 714 -8.55 40.70 8.24
C LEU A 714 -9.86 41.48 8.15
N PRO A 715 -10.86 41.07 7.38
CA PRO A 715 -12.24 41.45 7.64
C PRO A 715 -12.83 40.51 8.70
N THR A 716 -13.21 41.09 9.82
CA THR A 716 -14.14 40.49 10.78
C THR A 716 -15.49 40.32 10.12
N THR A 717 -15.96 39.08 9.95
CA THR A 717 -17.33 38.63 10.27
C THR A 717 -17.50 37.17 9.86
N GLY A 718 -17.97 36.40 10.82
CA GLY A 718 -18.38 35.06 10.90
C GLY A 718 -18.75 34.33 9.63
N ASP A 719 -18.15 33.15 9.46
CA ASP A 719 -18.96 31.99 9.20
C ASP A 719 -18.14 30.71 9.38
N LYS A 720 -18.87 29.68 9.66
CA LYS A 720 -18.50 28.38 10.17
C LYS A 720 -17.34 27.72 9.41
N ALA A 721 -16.16 27.71 10.01
CA ALA A 721 -15.11 26.78 9.64
C ALA A 721 -15.54 25.36 10.02
N SER A 722 -15.55 24.48 9.04
CA SER A 722 -15.76 23.05 9.27
C SER A 722 -14.62 22.50 10.14
N HIS A 723 -15.00 21.89 11.28
CA HIS A 723 -14.11 21.38 12.32
C HIS A 723 -13.32 20.11 11.93
N ALA A 724 -12.89 19.96 10.69
CA ALA A 724 -12.14 18.77 10.28
C ALA A 724 -10.60 18.87 10.46
N GLY A 725 -10.06 20.08 10.63
CA GLY A 725 -8.61 20.29 10.76
C GLY A 725 -8.05 20.31 12.18
N LEU A 726 -8.91 20.38 13.20
CA LEU A 726 -8.45 20.55 14.60
C LEU A 726 -8.48 19.27 15.43
N LEU A 727 -8.97 18.15 14.92
CA LEU A 727 -9.11 16.92 15.67
C LEU A 727 -7.89 15.99 15.62
N GLY A 728 -6.98 16.14 14.66
CA GLY A 728 -5.72 15.38 14.61
C GLY A 728 -4.75 15.72 15.74
N LEU A 729 -4.74 16.98 16.20
CA LEU A 729 -3.89 17.42 17.30
C LEU A 729 -4.54 17.22 18.68
N GLY A 730 -5.86 17.10 18.73
CA GLY A 730 -6.62 16.94 19.96
C GLY A 730 -6.51 15.53 20.57
N MET A 731 -6.33 14.50 19.76
CA MET A 731 -6.19 13.12 20.25
C MET A 731 -4.82 12.83 20.89
N LEU A 732 -3.80 13.61 20.57
CA LEU A 732 -2.49 13.45 21.21
C LEU A 732 -2.41 14.13 22.60
N LEU A 733 -3.33 15.07 22.90
CA LEU A 733 -3.33 15.85 24.15
C LEU A 733 -4.35 15.40 25.19
N THR A 734 -5.33 14.57 24.84
CA THR A 734 -6.34 14.06 25.80
C THR A 734 -5.90 12.84 26.58
N LEU A 735 -4.71 12.29 26.32
CA LEU A 735 -4.13 11.20 27.10
C LEU A 735 -3.27 11.68 28.29
N PHE A 736 -3.11 12.99 28.47
CA PHE A 736 -2.51 13.51 29.70
C PHE A 736 -3.59 14.12 30.59
N GLY A 737 -4.04 13.33 31.55
CA GLY A 737 -4.94 13.77 32.60
C GLY A 737 -4.37 14.93 33.39
N LEU A 738 -5.00 16.08 33.27
CA LEU A 738 -4.97 17.13 34.26
C LEU A 738 -6.41 17.38 34.70
N SER A 739 -6.80 16.70 35.78
CA SER A 739 -8.01 16.99 36.52
C SER A 739 -7.87 18.33 37.21
N GLY A 740 -8.50 19.35 36.64
CA GLY A 740 -8.78 20.61 37.30
C GLY A 740 -10.24 20.69 37.66
N LYS A 741 -10.57 20.40 38.92
CA LYS A 741 -11.89 20.67 39.49
C LYS A 741 -12.22 22.15 39.38
N HIS A 742 -13.30 22.53 38.75
CA HIS A 742 -14.04 23.72 39.17
C HIS A 742 -15.53 23.40 39.32
N LYS A 743 -15.95 23.66 40.56
CA LYS A 743 -17.33 23.61 41.03
C LYS A 743 -18.14 24.79 40.51
N GLY A 744 -19.38 24.53 40.15
CA GLY A 744 -20.52 25.25 40.70
C GLY A 744 -21.13 26.33 39.83
N LYS A 745 -22.31 26.22 39.36
CA LYS A 745 -23.58 26.54 39.98
C LYS A 745 -24.71 26.43 38.97
N GLU A 746 -25.74 25.76 39.42
CA GLU A 746 -27.09 25.82 38.84
C GLU A 746 -27.62 27.24 38.73
N LYS A 747 -28.42 27.54 37.70
CA LYS A 747 -29.80 27.97 37.81
C LYS A 747 -30.38 28.33 36.45
N TYR A 748 -31.54 27.78 36.23
CA TYR A 748 -32.63 28.05 35.30
C TYR A 748 -32.52 27.47 33.90
#